data_e4909257aa42dc53c5d670603e7940de
#
_entry.id   e4909257aa42dc53c5d670603e7940de
#
_cell.length_a   1.000
_cell.length_b   1.000
_cell.length_c   1.000
_cell.angle_alpha   90.00
_cell.angle_beta   90.00
_cell.angle_gamma   90.00
#
_symmetry.space_group_name_H-M   'P 1'
#
loop_
_entity.id
_entity.type
_entity.pdbx_description
1 polymer ?
#
loop_
_entity_poly.entity_id
_entity_poly.type
_entity_poly.pdbx_seq_one_letter_code
_entity_poly.pdbx_strand_id
1 'polypeptide(L)'
;MYPSSHSLTSLTDRSGLLFGADYNPEQWPAETWPEDIRLMQEAGINLVTVGVFSWALLEPREGTRNFGWLDRVLDLLHDGGIRVCLATPTASPPAWLGHEYPETLPVDADGRTLWYGSRNQFNPSSAKYRQAAAAITESLAKRYAGHPAVAMWHVGNELGQVSYDDETALAFRGWLTRRYATLEGLNRAWGTSFWSQGYGSWDEVLPPRRAPYLVNPSQTLDFQRFTSDQLLSLYRAERDIIRRYDTASPVTTNLMGFFRGADYFAFARETDVVANDWYTDPADPDSHRFGSLTHDLCRGLSGGTPWLLIESATSGVNWREHNVPKQPGELRIDAFSAIARGADGVCFFQFRQSRFGAERFHSAVVPLAGEHTRVFREVADLGKDLQTLRQLAGTPSTARIAVLFDWDSWWAAESPDTPTNRLEVLDQLQAYYAPLHSSGLAVEVVHPSADLGRFALVLAPSLFLLSKEHADGLGAYVRGGGHLVVGPFSAVADDNGHLAPGRFPCVLADLLGVDGEEWVPLAAPVGVVFGDAPAGQARIWAEDLALNSGTAEVVAHFGGGRLEGRPAVVRNQTGAGHSWYVGADLPPLALEQVVADALESAGIAYPLAAPLPDQVEAASRGGHLFLINHSGQPQEVEPGWASVDLLTGGAHGERLTLPPFGALVLKEPAPQELSNLKNHRTRGTA
;
A
#
# COMPACT_ATOMS: atom_id res chain seq x y z
N MET A 1 18.25 0.36 9.68
CA MET A 1 19.29 0.21 8.65
C MET A 1 18.87 -0.98 7.81
N TYR A 2 18.39 -0.76 6.58
CA TYR A 2 17.97 -1.84 5.68
C TYR A 2 19.21 -2.59 5.19
N PRO A 3 19.15 -3.91 5.01
CA PRO A 3 20.30 -4.69 4.53
C PRO A 3 20.65 -4.28 3.11
N SER A 4 21.80 -3.67 2.92
CA SER A 4 22.26 -3.00 1.69
C SER A 4 22.83 -3.93 0.59
N SER A 5 22.67 -5.24 0.68
CA SER A 5 23.30 -6.18 -0.26
C SER A 5 22.38 -6.82 -1.31
N HIS A 6 21.06 -6.68 -1.18
CA HIS A 6 20.08 -7.35 -2.03
C HIS A 6 18.99 -6.38 -2.53
N SER A 7 19.38 -5.32 -3.24
CA SER A 7 18.45 -4.32 -3.77
C SER A 7 18.14 -4.54 -5.24
N LEU A 8 17.06 -3.95 -5.73
CA LEU A 8 16.74 -3.88 -7.17
C LEU A 8 17.88 -3.27 -8.00
N THR A 9 18.71 -2.42 -7.40
CA THR A 9 19.80 -1.70 -8.08
C THR A 9 20.71 -2.64 -8.87
N SER A 10 21.07 -3.82 -8.32
CA SER A 10 21.89 -4.80 -9.03
C SER A 10 21.24 -5.37 -10.30
N LEU A 11 19.92 -5.35 -10.38
CA LEU A 11 19.13 -5.80 -11.51
C LEU A 11 18.95 -4.67 -12.53
N THR A 12 18.74 -3.45 -12.05
CA THR A 12 18.44 -2.27 -12.88
C THR A 12 19.69 -1.60 -13.45
N ASP A 13 20.84 -1.68 -12.78
CA ASP A 13 22.13 -1.15 -13.28
C ASP A 13 22.51 -1.67 -14.67
N ARG A 14 22.11 -2.90 -15.00
CA ARG A 14 22.46 -3.57 -16.27
C ARG A 14 21.40 -3.40 -17.36
N SER A 15 20.12 -3.22 -16.97
CA SER A 15 18.99 -3.30 -17.90
C SER A 15 18.11 -2.05 -17.94
N GLY A 16 18.36 -1.08 -17.07
CA GLY A 16 17.40 0.00 -16.84
C GLY A 16 16.18 -0.51 -16.06
N LEU A 17 15.02 0.11 -16.30
CA LEU A 17 13.78 -0.29 -15.64
C LEU A 17 13.39 -1.74 -15.96
N LEU A 18 12.84 -2.44 -14.98
CA LEU A 18 12.30 -3.79 -15.16
C LEU A 18 10.94 -3.69 -15.86
N PHE A 19 10.72 -4.59 -16.81
CA PHE A 19 9.45 -4.67 -17.53
C PHE A 19 9.06 -6.12 -17.71
N GLY A 20 7.86 -6.51 -17.25
CA GLY A 20 7.58 -7.92 -17.14
C GLY A 20 6.12 -8.33 -17.05
N ALA A 21 5.95 -9.62 -16.75
CA ALA A 21 4.64 -10.20 -16.50
C ALA A 21 4.76 -11.53 -15.73
N ASP A 22 3.67 -11.95 -15.12
CA ASP A 22 3.49 -13.32 -14.67
C ASP A 22 3.35 -14.24 -15.85
N TYR A 23 4.22 -15.25 -15.91
CA TYR A 23 4.24 -16.23 -16.99
C TYR A 23 3.86 -17.61 -16.47
N ASN A 24 2.78 -18.14 -16.98
CA ASN A 24 2.20 -19.44 -16.61
C ASN A 24 2.34 -20.44 -17.77
N PRO A 25 3.57 -20.88 -18.13
CA PRO A 25 3.82 -21.78 -19.28
C PRO A 25 3.14 -23.12 -19.13
N GLU A 26 2.87 -23.58 -17.90
CA GLU A 26 2.19 -24.83 -17.59
C GLU A 26 0.75 -24.88 -18.08
N GLN A 27 0.14 -23.74 -18.41
CA GLN A 27 -1.20 -23.65 -18.96
C GLN A 27 -1.23 -23.88 -20.48
N TRP A 28 -0.06 -23.98 -21.14
CA TRP A 28 0.06 -24.05 -22.58
C TRP A 28 0.93 -25.21 -23.02
N PRO A 29 0.69 -25.77 -24.23
CA PRO A 29 1.57 -26.80 -24.79
C PRO A 29 3.00 -26.28 -24.92
N ALA A 30 3.99 -27.17 -24.75
CA ALA A 30 5.40 -26.79 -24.79
C ALA A 30 5.84 -26.18 -26.14
N GLU A 31 5.13 -26.49 -27.20
CA GLU A 31 5.34 -25.94 -28.55
C GLU A 31 5.04 -24.43 -28.62
N THR A 32 4.27 -23.90 -27.68
CA THR A 32 3.94 -22.46 -27.58
C THR A 32 5.09 -21.65 -26.96
N TRP A 33 5.91 -22.25 -26.10
CA TRP A 33 6.93 -21.53 -25.32
C TRP A 33 7.95 -20.75 -26.17
N PRO A 34 8.50 -21.29 -27.28
CA PRO A 34 9.41 -20.52 -28.13
C PRO A 34 8.75 -19.28 -28.75
N GLU A 35 7.48 -19.34 -29.06
CA GLU A 35 6.69 -18.21 -29.54
C GLU A 35 6.50 -17.17 -28.44
N ASP A 36 6.23 -17.60 -27.22
CA ASP A 36 6.13 -16.70 -26.07
C ASP A 36 7.42 -15.92 -25.83
N ILE A 37 8.60 -16.58 -25.94
CA ILE A 37 9.91 -15.92 -25.83
C ILE A 37 10.07 -14.84 -26.92
N ARG A 38 9.71 -15.15 -28.17
CA ARG A 38 9.75 -14.18 -29.27
C ARG A 38 8.89 -12.96 -28.97
N LEU A 39 7.66 -13.18 -28.50
CA LEU A 39 6.73 -12.11 -28.17
C LEU A 39 7.18 -11.28 -26.96
N MET A 40 7.80 -11.90 -25.96
CA MET A 40 8.43 -11.19 -24.84
C MET A 40 9.53 -10.25 -25.31
N GLN A 41 10.41 -10.73 -26.20
CA GLN A 41 11.47 -9.94 -26.80
C GLN A 41 10.91 -8.77 -27.63
N GLU A 42 9.88 -9.01 -28.44
CA GLU A 42 9.21 -7.99 -29.24
C GLU A 42 8.56 -6.90 -28.38
N ALA A 43 7.95 -7.28 -27.25
CA ALA A 43 7.37 -6.35 -26.28
C ALA A 43 8.42 -5.63 -25.41
N GLY A 44 9.68 -6.04 -25.44
CA GLY A 44 10.75 -5.48 -24.59
C GLY A 44 10.71 -5.98 -23.15
N ILE A 45 10.03 -7.10 -22.89
CA ILE A 45 9.97 -7.74 -21.56
C ILE A 45 11.35 -8.29 -21.20
N ASN A 46 11.81 -7.99 -19.99
CA ASN A 46 13.13 -8.38 -19.47
C ASN A 46 13.09 -9.13 -18.14
N LEU A 47 11.89 -9.31 -17.56
CA LEU A 47 11.65 -10.07 -16.32
C LEU A 47 10.31 -10.80 -16.42
N VAL A 48 10.24 -12.04 -15.96
CA VAL A 48 8.95 -12.75 -15.79
C VAL A 48 8.91 -13.47 -14.44
N THR A 49 7.74 -13.47 -13.79
CA THR A 49 7.48 -14.31 -12.61
C THR A 49 6.99 -15.67 -13.08
N VAL A 50 7.60 -16.76 -12.59
CA VAL A 50 7.29 -18.13 -13.02
C VAL A 50 7.08 -19.02 -11.81
N GLY A 51 6.08 -19.89 -11.88
CA GLY A 51 5.92 -21.00 -10.94
C GLY A 51 4.95 -20.75 -9.78
N VAL A 52 4.29 -19.61 -9.71
CA VAL A 52 3.40 -19.20 -8.59
C VAL A 52 2.34 -20.26 -8.28
N PHE A 53 1.69 -20.82 -9.29
CA PHE A 53 0.57 -21.77 -9.13
C PHE A 53 0.89 -23.20 -9.55
N SER A 54 2.18 -23.57 -9.61
CA SER A 54 2.62 -24.82 -10.25
C SER A 54 2.81 -26.00 -9.30
N TRP A 55 2.43 -25.93 -8.01
CA TRP A 55 2.77 -26.97 -7.02
C TRP A 55 2.31 -28.37 -7.43
N ALA A 56 1.06 -28.50 -7.86
CA ALA A 56 0.53 -29.80 -8.29
C ALA A 56 1.28 -30.43 -9.47
N LEU A 57 1.86 -29.61 -10.37
CA LEU A 57 2.67 -30.08 -11.48
C LEU A 57 4.11 -30.42 -11.05
N LEU A 58 4.66 -29.63 -10.13
CA LEU A 58 6.00 -29.84 -9.56
C LEU A 58 6.05 -31.02 -8.60
N GLU A 59 4.92 -31.29 -7.90
CA GLU A 59 4.75 -32.38 -6.95
C GLU A 59 3.37 -33.03 -7.08
N PRO A 60 3.15 -33.87 -8.12
CA PRO A 60 1.85 -34.50 -8.38
C PRO A 60 1.39 -35.48 -7.28
N ARG A 61 2.33 -35.94 -6.44
CA ARG A 61 2.09 -36.76 -5.25
C ARG A 61 3.17 -36.42 -4.22
N GLU A 62 2.86 -36.60 -2.95
CA GLU A 62 3.81 -36.32 -1.87
C GLU A 62 5.19 -36.97 -2.13
N GLY A 63 6.24 -36.16 -2.06
CA GLY A 63 7.62 -36.58 -2.29
C GLY A 63 8.02 -36.88 -3.75
N THR A 64 7.07 -36.86 -4.69
CA THR A 64 7.37 -37.09 -6.11
C THR A 64 7.61 -35.77 -6.83
N ARG A 65 8.84 -35.48 -7.21
CA ARG A 65 9.23 -34.21 -7.87
C ARG A 65 9.27 -34.35 -9.39
N ASN A 66 8.73 -33.36 -10.10
CA ASN A 66 8.73 -33.25 -11.55
C ASN A 66 9.17 -31.85 -12.00
N PHE A 67 10.47 -31.65 -12.17
CA PHE A 67 11.07 -30.36 -12.54
C PHE A 67 11.37 -30.21 -14.03
N GLY A 68 11.31 -31.28 -14.83
CA GLY A 68 11.81 -31.28 -16.20
C GLY A 68 11.14 -30.27 -17.15
N TRP A 69 9.91 -29.89 -16.90
CA TRP A 69 9.22 -28.86 -17.66
C TRP A 69 9.77 -27.46 -17.28
N LEU A 70 9.99 -27.21 -15.97
CA LEU A 70 10.50 -25.94 -15.46
C LEU A 70 11.95 -25.74 -15.87
N ASP A 71 12.78 -26.80 -15.87
CA ASP A 71 14.14 -26.75 -16.40
C ASP A 71 14.15 -26.19 -17.83
N ARG A 72 13.32 -26.75 -18.72
CA ARG A 72 13.26 -26.30 -20.12
C ARG A 72 12.75 -24.85 -20.26
N VAL A 73 11.80 -24.45 -19.45
CA VAL A 73 11.28 -23.07 -19.46
C VAL A 73 12.36 -22.08 -19.04
N LEU A 74 13.08 -22.39 -17.97
CA LEU A 74 14.17 -21.53 -17.48
C LEU A 74 15.32 -21.43 -18.49
N ASP A 75 15.70 -22.54 -19.13
CA ASP A 75 16.70 -22.54 -20.19
C ASP A 75 16.26 -21.66 -21.39
N LEU A 76 15.01 -21.79 -21.85
CA LEU A 76 14.46 -20.98 -22.94
C LEU A 76 14.43 -19.49 -22.60
N LEU A 77 14.03 -19.14 -21.38
CA LEU A 77 14.04 -17.75 -20.90
C LEU A 77 15.44 -17.18 -20.84
N HIS A 78 16.42 -17.97 -20.35
CA HIS A 78 17.82 -17.59 -20.32
C HIS A 78 18.36 -17.34 -21.73
N ASP A 79 18.15 -18.27 -22.66
CA ASP A 79 18.58 -18.16 -24.06
C ASP A 79 17.92 -16.95 -24.75
N GLY A 80 16.69 -16.62 -24.36
CA GLY A 80 15.96 -15.43 -24.81
C GLY A 80 16.43 -14.12 -24.15
N GLY A 81 17.35 -14.16 -23.19
CA GLY A 81 17.81 -12.98 -22.44
C GLY A 81 16.79 -12.41 -21.44
N ILE A 82 15.82 -13.22 -21.04
CA ILE A 82 14.75 -12.85 -20.10
C ILE A 82 15.08 -13.40 -18.71
N ARG A 83 15.06 -12.53 -17.72
CA ARG A 83 15.30 -12.89 -16.30
C ARG A 83 14.04 -13.43 -15.67
N VAL A 84 14.23 -14.21 -14.63
CA VAL A 84 13.14 -14.87 -13.90
C VAL A 84 13.12 -14.42 -12.44
N CYS A 85 11.95 -14.02 -12.00
CA CYS A 85 11.55 -14.02 -10.61
C CYS A 85 10.91 -15.39 -10.32
N LEU A 86 11.68 -16.31 -9.71
CA LEU A 86 11.21 -17.67 -9.50
C LEU A 86 10.36 -17.74 -8.23
N ALA A 87 9.11 -18.16 -8.39
CA ALA A 87 8.17 -18.24 -7.27
C ALA A 87 8.24 -19.60 -6.54
N THR A 88 8.04 -19.58 -5.23
CA THR A 88 7.61 -20.77 -4.50
C THR A 88 6.11 -20.95 -4.73
N PRO A 89 5.63 -22.16 -5.06
CA PRO A 89 4.24 -22.38 -5.49
C PRO A 89 3.25 -22.53 -4.31
N THR A 90 3.63 -22.03 -3.15
CA THR A 90 2.99 -22.35 -1.86
C THR A 90 1.62 -21.69 -1.67
N ALA A 91 1.29 -20.69 -2.50
CA ALA A 91 -0.06 -20.13 -2.57
C ALA A 91 -1.12 -21.08 -3.16
N SER A 92 -0.70 -22.13 -3.89
CA SER A 92 -1.62 -23.08 -4.50
C SER A 92 -1.29 -24.53 -4.11
N PRO A 93 -1.55 -24.93 -2.85
CA PRO A 93 -1.35 -26.31 -2.42
C PRO A 93 -2.09 -27.31 -3.31
N PRO A 94 -1.47 -28.43 -3.66
CA PRO A 94 -2.11 -29.45 -4.49
C PRO A 94 -3.27 -30.13 -3.75
N ALA A 95 -4.27 -30.60 -4.51
CA ALA A 95 -5.47 -31.22 -3.94
C ALA A 95 -5.16 -32.42 -3.04
N TRP A 96 -4.09 -33.19 -3.32
CA TRP A 96 -3.69 -34.31 -2.49
C TRP A 96 -3.32 -33.88 -1.06
N LEU A 97 -2.76 -32.68 -0.87
CA LEU A 97 -2.38 -32.20 0.47
C LEU A 97 -3.63 -31.99 1.35
N GLY A 98 -4.66 -31.29 0.83
CA GLY A 98 -5.91 -31.10 1.57
C GLY A 98 -6.76 -32.37 1.69
N HIS A 99 -6.61 -33.31 0.73
CA HIS A 99 -7.31 -34.60 0.78
C HIS A 99 -6.75 -35.57 1.83
N GLU A 100 -5.43 -35.71 1.85
CA GLU A 100 -4.72 -36.61 2.77
C GLU A 100 -4.55 -36.04 4.17
N TYR A 101 -4.50 -34.69 4.26
CA TYR A 101 -4.24 -33.93 5.48
C TYR A 101 -5.25 -32.77 5.65
N PRO A 102 -6.53 -33.09 5.98
CA PRO A 102 -7.59 -32.08 6.07
C PRO A 102 -7.30 -30.93 7.06
N GLU A 103 -6.43 -31.12 8.05
CA GLU A 103 -5.96 -30.11 8.99
C GLU A 103 -5.15 -28.99 8.31
N THR A 104 -4.73 -29.18 7.06
CA THR A 104 -4.08 -28.14 6.27
C THR A 104 -5.06 -27.11 5.70
N LEU A 105 -6.36 -27.43 5.69
CA LEU A 105 -7.40 -26.57 5.16
C LEU A 105 -7.82 -25.50 6.17
N PRO A 106 -8.08 -24.26 5.73
CA PRO A 106 -8.53 -23.22 6.64
C PRO A 106 -9.98 -23.44 7.07
N VAL A 107 -10.28 -22.99 8.28
CA VAL A 107 -11.63 -23.00 8.87
C VAL A 107 -12.05 -21.56 9.13
N ASP A 108 -13.25 -21.16 8.66
CA ASP A 108 -13.77 -19.82 8.90
C ASP A 108 -14.24 -19.61 10.37
N ALA A 109 -14.62 -18.37 10.71
CA ALA A 109 -15.08 -18.05 12.06
C ALA A 109 -16.40 -18.75 12.44
N ASP A 110 -17.19 -19.21 11.47
CA ASP A 110 -18.41 -19.99 11.68
C ASP A 110 -18.13 -21.50 11.85
N GLY A 111 -16.86 -21.93 11.77
CA GLY A 111 -16.44 -23.31 11.90
C GLY A 111 -16.57 -24.15 10.62
N ARG A 112 -16.69 -23.51 9.44
CA ARG A 112 -16.80 -24.21 8.16
C ARG A 112 -15.41 -24.36 7.54
N THR A 113 -15.08 -25.57 7.10
CA THR A 113 -13.86 -25.85 6.34
C THR A 113 -13.96 -25.24 4.94
N LEU A 114 -12.93 -24.49 4.53
CA LEU A 114 -12.77 -23.98 3.17
C LEU A 114 -12.00 -25.02 2.35
N TRP A 115 -12.69 -25.64 1.40
CA TRP A 115 -12.17 -26.80 0.69
C TRP A 115 -11.18 -26.46 -0.41
N TYR A 116 -10.33 -27.43 -0.76
CA TYR A 116 -9.41 -27.35 -1.89
C TYR A 116 -10.16 -27.30 -3.25
N GLY A 117 -9.43 -26.93 -4.31
CA GLY A 117 -9.98 -26.71 -5.66
C GLY A 117 -10.00 -25.23 -6.04
N SER A 118 -9.29 -24.41 -5.29
CA SER A 118 -9.08 -22.97 -5.51
C SER A 118 -7.59 -22.64 -5.33
N ARG A 119 -7.25 -21.39 -5.04
CA ARG A 119 -5.95 -20.97 -4.53
C ARG A 119 -6.06 -20.53 -3.06
N ASN A 120 -4.93 -20.40 -2.38
CA ASN A 120 -4.85 -19.95 -0.99
C ASN A 120 -5.64 -20.84 0.01
N GLN A 121 -5.87 -22.10 -0.34
CA GLN A 121 -6.57 -23.07 0.50
C GLN A 121 -5.63 -23.72 1.52
N PHE A 122 -5.05 -22.93 2.42
CA PHE A 122 -4.18 -23.44 3.47
C PHE A 122 -4.37 -22.72 4.80
N ASN A 123 -4.20 -23.47 5.89
CA ASN A 123 -4.13 -22.94 7.24
C ASN A 123 -2.69 -22.48 7.54
N PRO A 124 -2.44 -21.17 7.76
CA PRO A 124 -1.10 -20.67 8.08
C PRO A 124 -0.48 -21.27 9.35
N SER A 125 -1.30 -21.77 10.25
CA SER A 125 -0.86 -22.41 11.51
C SER A 125 -0.62 -23.90 11.39
N SER A 126 -1.06 -24.56 10.31
CA SER A 126 -0.91 -26.01 10.16
C SER A 126 0.56 -26.44 10.08
N ALA A 127 0.99 -27.27 11.00
CA ALA A 127 2.34 -27.83 11.01
C ALA A 127 2.62 -28.65 9.73
N LYS A 128 1.63 -29.40 9.24
CA LYS A 128 1.75 -30.22 8.02
C LYS A 128 1.90 -29.35 6.76
N TYR A 129 1.09 -28.29 6.62
CA TYR A 129 1.24 -27.34 5.51
C TYR A 129 2.63 -26.71 5.51
N ARG A 130 3.08 -26.20 6.66
CA ARG A 130 4.41 -25.60 6.81
C ARG A 130 5.54 -26.56 6.44
N GLN A 131 5.43 -27.83 6.86
CA GLN A 131 6.39 -28.85 6.49
C GLN A 131 6.42 -29.10 4.97
N ALA A 132 5.27 -29.20 4.35
CA ALA A 132 5.16 -29.43 2.90
C ALA A 132 5.67 -28.22 2.10
N ALA A 133 5.29 -26.99 2.49
CA ALA A 133 5.78 -25.76 1.90
C ALA A 133 7.32 -25.64 2.02
N ALA A 134 7.87 -25.92 3.17
CA ALA A 134 9.32 -25.96 3.37
C ALA A 134 10.02 -26.97 2.45
N ALA A 135 9.45 -28.15 2.29
CA ALA A 135 10.05 -29.23 1.47
C ALA A 135 10.05 -28.90 -0.04
N ILE A 136 8.98 -28.29 -0.57
CA ILE A 136 8.95 -27.87 -1.97
C ILE A 136 9.87 -26.68 -2.20
N THR A 137 9.86 -25.68 -1.30
CA THR A 137 10.76 -24.52 -1.35
C THR A 137 12.23 -24.96 -1.34
N GLU A 138 12.61 -25.87 -0.44
CA GLU A 138 13.97 -26.40 -0.39
C GLU A 138 14.37 -27.13 -1.68
N SER A 139 13.45 -27.89 -2.28
CA SER A 139 13.68 -28.60 -3.52
C SER A 139 13.94 -27.63 -4.69
N LEU A 140 13.17 -26.54 -4.76
CA LEU A 140 13.33 -25.48 -5.75
C LEU A 140 14.64 -24.71 -5.52
N ALA A 141 14.88 -24.23 -4.30
CA ALA A 141 16.08 -23.46 -3.98
C ALA A 141 17.34 -24.26 -4.25
N LYS A 142 17.41 -25.52 -3.83
CA LYS A 142 18.56 -26.40 -4.06
C LYS A 142 18.82 -26.66 -5.56
N ARG A 143 17.76 -26.69 -6.38
CA ARG A 143 17.88 -26.98 -7.81
C ARG A 143 18.27 -25.74 -8.61
N TYR A 144 17.66 -24.60 -8.31
CA TYR A 144 17.70 -23.42 -9.16
C TYR A 144 18.54 -22.27 -8.61
N ALA A 145 19.08 -22.38 -7.39
CA ALA A 145 20.08 -21.43 -6.92
C ALA A 145 21.30 -21.45 -7.85
N GLY A 146 21.62 -20.30 -8.41
CA GLY A 146 22.70 -20.19 -9.41
C GLY A 146 22.29 -20.53 -10.84
N HIS A 147 21.02 -20.83 -11.14
CA HIS A 147 20.54 -20.92 -12.51
C HIS A 147 20.61 -19.52 -13.16
N PRO A 148 21.23 -19.37 -14.36
CA PRO A 148 21.56 -18.05 -14.93
C PRO A 148 20.31 -17.20 -15.26
N ALA A 149 19.14 -17.80 -15.45
CA ALA A 149 17.89 -17.06 -15.63
C ALA A 149 17.35 -16.49 -14.33
N VAL A 150 17.56 -17.15 -13.17
CA VAL A 150 16.98 -16.74 -11.88
C VAL A 150 17.69 -15.50 -11.36
N ALA A 151 16.98 -14.39 -11.32
CA ALA A 151 17.48 -13.09 -10.92
C ALA A 151 16.93 -12.64 -9.56
N MET A 152 15.77 -13.15 -9.15
CA MET A 152 15.15 -12.94 -7.84
C MET A 152 14.19 -14.07 -7.51
N TRP A 153 13.74 -14.11 -6.25
CA TRP A 153 12.78 -15.09 -5.75
C TRP A 153 11.51 -14.40 -5.28
N HIS A 154 10.37 -15.06 -5.49
CA HIS A 154 9.07 -14.64 -5.03
C HIS A 154 8.48 -15.71 -4.08
N VAL A 155 8.19 -15.36 -2.84
CA VAL A 155 7.67 -16.30 -1.85
C VAL A 155 6.16 -16.26 -1.82
N GLY A 156 5.53 -17.40 -2.08
CA GLY A 156 4.07 -17.53 -2.09
C GLY A 156 3.39 -16.62 -3.12
N ASN A 157 2.23 -16.11 -2.77
CA ASN A 157 1.48 -15.08 -3.51
C ASN A 157 0.37 -14.52 -2.64
N GLU A 158 0.29 -13.18 -2.52
CA GLU A 158 -0.79 -12.47 -1.84
C GLU A 158 -1.15 -13.13 -0.48
N LEU A 159 -0.16 -13.19 0.41
CA LEU A 159 -0.30 -13.82 1.72
C LEU A 159 -1.39 -13.12 2.55
N GLY A 160 -2.55 -13.75 2.73
CA GLY A 160 -3.72 -13.14 3.39
C GLY A 160 -4.65 -14.14 4.09
N GLN A 161 -4.25 -15.40 4.20
CA GLN A 161 -5.10 -16.47 4.72
C GLN A 161 -5.24 -16.40 6.24
N VAL A 162 -6.44 -16.68 6.72
CA VAL A 162 -6.77 -16.77 8.15
C VAL A 162 -7.52 -18.08 8.44
N SER A 163 -7.31 -18.64 9.61
CA SER A 163 -8.03 -19.82 10.08
C SER A 163 -8.42 -19.68 11.55
N TYR A 164 -9.50 -20.36 11.94
CA TYR A 164 -10.08 -20.32 13.29
C TYR A 164 -10.17 -21.71 13.93
N ASP A 165 -9.46 -22.71 13.39
CA ASP A 165 -9.43 -24.09 13.87
C ASP A 165 -8.63 -24.27 15.18
N ASP A 166 -8.47 -25.51 15.61
CA ASP A 166 -7.80 -25.82 16.88
C ASP A 166 -6.28 -25.76 16.78
N GLU A 167 -5.65 -26.01 15.63
CA GLU A 167 -4.22 -25.77 15.43
C GLU A 167 -3.91 -24.26 15.50
N THR A 168 -4.77 -23.45 14.89
CA THR A 168 -4.70 -21.99 15.01
C THR A 168 -4.89 -21.52 16.45
N ALA A 169 -5.83 -22.13 17.21
CA ALA A 169 -6.02 -21.83 18.63
C ALA A 169 -4.75 -22.14 19.46
N LEU A 170 -4.10 -23.27 19.19
CA LEU A 170 -2.85 -23.62 19.85
C LEU A 170 -1.72 -22.62 19.53
N ALA A 171 -1.57 -22.25 18.26
CA ALA A 171 -0.57 -21.27 17.83
C ALA A 171 -0.85 -19.88 18.42
N PHE A 172 -2.10 -19.46 18.48
CA PHE A 172 -2.53 -18.19 19.07
C PHE A 172 -2.22 -18.13 20.58
N ARG A 173 -2.52 -19.17 21.33
CA ARG A 173 -2.15 -19.28 22.75
C ARG A 173 -0.64 -19.15 22.95
N GLY A 174 0.15 -19.81 22.12
CA GLY A 174 1.61 -19.70 22.15
C GLY A 174 2.09 -18.26 21.86
N TRP A 175 1.44 -17.55 20.92
CA TRP A 175 1.73 -16.16 20.63
C TRP A 175 1.35 -15.24 21.81
N LEU A 176 0.16 -15.42 22.38
CA LEU A 176 -0.31 -14.67 23.56
C LEU A 176 0.57 -14.90 24.80
N THR A 177 1.03 -16.14 25.01
CA THR A 177 1.95 -16.45 26.12
C THR A 177 3.29 -15.69 25.99
N ARG A 178 3.81 -15.55 24.76
CA ARG A 178 5.01 -14.71 24.53
C ARG A 178 4.75 -13.23 24.76
N ARG A 179 3.55 -12.73 24.40
CA ARG A 179 3.18 -11.32 24.52
C ARG A 179 2.88 -10.91 25.97
N TYR A 180 2.15 -11.73 26.72
CA TYR A 180 1.61 -11.37 28.05
C TYR A 180 2.26 -12.10 29.22
N ALA A 181 3.09 -13.11 28.95
CA ALA A 181 3.79 -13.96 29.90
C ALA A 181 2.88 -14.76 30.83
N THR A 182 1.83 -14.16 31.41
CA THR A 182 0.89 -14.82 32.34
C THR A 182 -0.56 -14.63 31.92
N LEU A 183 -1.44 -15.52 32.40
CA LEU A 183 -2.88 -15.44 32.13
C LEU A 183 -3.50 -14.20 32.80
N GLU A 184 -3.00 -13.79 33.96
CA GLU A 184 -3.40 -12.56 34.63
C GLU A 184 -3.00 -11.32 33.80
N GLY A 185 -1.82 -11.37 33.13
CA GLY A 185 -1.38 -10.36 32.17
C GLY A 185 -2.35 -10.21 31.00
N LEU A 186 -2.73 -11.34 30.41
CA LEU A 186 -3.74 -11.41 29.35
C LEU A 186 -5.08 -10.86 29.81
N ASN A 187 -5.59 -11.35 30.96
CA ASN A 187 -6.88 -10.92 31.49
C ASN A 187 -6.94 -9.40 31.74
N ARG A 188 -5.83 -8.80 32.22
CA ARG A 188 -5.74 -7.33 32.36
C ARG A 188 -5.73 -6.63 31.04
N ALA A 189 -4.92 -7.11 30.06
CA ALA A 189 -4.77 -6.51 28.76
C ALA A 189 -6.05 -6.58 27.90
N TRP A 190 -6.88 -7.60 28.12
CA TRP A 190 -8.16 -7.74 27.43
C TRP A 190 -9.36 -7.19 28.21
N GLY A 191 -9.13 -6.70 29.45
CA GLY A 191 -10.22 -6.17 30.29
C GLY A 191 -11.31 -7.20 30.56
N THR A 192 -10.97 -8.46 30.77
CA THR A 192 -11.90 -9.60 30.81
C THR A 192 -12.86 -9.63 31.98
N SER A 193 -12.76 -8.68 32.93
CA SER A 193 -13.77 -8.44 33.96
C SER A 193 -15.11 -8.00 33.36
N PHE A 194 -15.08 -7.43 32.15
CA PHE A 194 -16.28 -7.07 31.40
C PHE A 194 -17.04 -8.34 30.96
N TRP A 195 -18.33 -8.38 31.17
CA TRP A 195 -19.22 -9.51 30.87
C TRP A 195 -18.74 -10.87 31.38
N SER A 196 -17.95 -10.88 32.47
CA SER A 196 -17.45 -12.15 33.06
C SER A 196 -16.64 -13.00 32.11
N GLN A 197 -15.82 -12.37 31.27
CA GLN A 197 -14.99 -13.02 30.22
C GLN A 197 -13.66 -13.56 30.74
N GLY A 198 -13.39 -13.49 32.07
CA GLY A 198 -12.11 -13.90 32.67
C GLY A 198 -11.76 -15.35 32.39
N TYR A 199 -10.53 -15.58 31.92
CA TYR A 199 -9.97 -16.90 31.65
C TYR A 199 -9.29 -17.44 32.90
N GLY A 200 -9.56 -18.71 33.24
CA GLY A 200 -8.94 -19.46 34.34
C GLY A 200 -7.81 -20.38 33.86
N SER A 201 -7.74 -20.67 32.56
CA SER A 201 -6.72 -21.49 31.93
C SER A 201 -6.43 -21.00 30.51
N TRP A 202 -5.18 -21.18 30.05
CA TRP A 202 -4.82 -20.91 28.66
C TRP A 202 -5.66 -21.71 27.65
N ASP A 203 -6.08 -22.93 28.01
CA ASP A 203 -6.89 -23.78 27.13
C ASP A 203 -8.29 -23.22 26.85
N GLU A 204 -8.78 -22.31 27.67
CA GLU A 204 -10.05 -21.62 27.45
C GLU A 204 -9.96 -20.50 26.40
N VAL A 205 -8.73 -20.04 26.08
CA VAL A 205 -8.51 -18.97 25.12
C VAL A 205 -8.59 -19.51 23.70
N LEU A 206 -9.48 -18.95 22.89
CA LEU A 206 -9.74 -19.32 21.50
C LEU A 206 -9.53 -18.13 20.57
N PRO A 207 -9.32 -18.35 19.25
CA PRO A 207 -9.55 -17.33 18.23
C PRO A 207 -10.94 -16.70 18.38
N PRO A 208 -11.19 -15.47 17.88
CA PRO A 208 -12.51 -14.85 17.95
C PRO A 208 -13.49 -15.53 16.99
N ARG A 209 -13.88 -16.78 17.31
CA ARG A 209 -14.89 -17.55 16.60
C ARG A 209 -16.26 -16.90 16.75
N ARG A 210 -17.20 -17.26 15.90
CA ARG A 210 -18.57 -16.73 15.94
C ARG A 210 -19.17 -16.87 17.33
N ALA A 211 -19.54 -15.74 17.93
CA ALA A 211 -20.17 -15.64 19.22
C ALA A 211 -21.63 -15.11 19.10
N PRO A 212 -22.48 -15.32 20.11
CA PRO A 212 -23.86 -14.81 20.08
C PRO A 212 -23.95 -13.28 19.98
N TYR A 213 -22.94 -12.58 20.46
CA TYR A 213 -22.85 -11.12 20.45
C TYR A 213 -21.42 -10.69 20.13
N LEU A 214 -21.07 -9.43 20.41
CA LEU A 214 -19.72 -8.90 20.10
C LEU A 214 -18.64 -9.65 20.89
N VAL A 215 -17.58 -10.04 20.21
CA VAL A 215 -16.36 -10.58 20.82
C VAL A 215 -15.58 -9.43 21.45
N ASN A 216 -14.76 -9.73 22.44
CA ASN A 216 -13.88 -8.76 23.09
C ASN A 216 -12.99 -8.05 22.04
N PRO A 217 -13.00 -6.69 21.95
CA PRO A 217 -12.24 -5.94 20.95
C PRO A 217 -10.72 -6.18 21.04
N SER A 218 -10.18 -6.24 22.27
CA SER A 218 -8.73 -6.51 22.47
C SER A 218 -8.34 -7.91 22.01
N GLN A 219 -9.23 -8.92 22.18
CA GLN A 219 -9.02 -10.27 21.64
C GLN A 219 -9.01 -10.26 20.10
N THR A 220 -9.93 -9.53 19.50
CA THR A 220 -10.02 -9.41 18.04
C THR A 220 -8.78 -8.71 17.47
N LEU A 221 -8.35 -7.62 18.09
CA LEU A 221 -7.13 -6.89 17.73
C LEU A 221 -5.89 -7.79 17.82
N ASP A 222 -5.73 -8.51 18.91
CA ASP A 222 -4.59 -9.44 19.07
C ASP A 222 -4.64 -10.62 18.09
N PHE A 223 -5.83 -11.05 17.69
CA PHE A 223 -5.96 -12.09 16.69
C PHE A 223 -5.57 -11.60 15.28
N GLN A 224 -5.85 -10.33 14.94
CA GLN A 224 -5.39 -9.70 13.70
C GLN A 224 -3.86 -9.56 13.70
N ARG A 225 -3.26 -9.09 14.79
CA ARG A 225 -1.80 -9.06 14.99
C ARG A 225 -1.16 -10.43 14.83
N PHE A 226 -1.74 -11.42 15.51
CA PHE A 226 -1.29 -12.81 15.41
C PHE A 226 -1.37 -13.34 13.98
N THR A 227 -2.46 -13.08 13.27
CA THR A 227 -2.63 -13.51 11.87
C THR A 227 -1.57 -12.89 10.98
N SER A 228 -1.34 -11.58 11.09
CA SER A 228 -0.28 -10.88 10.38
C SER A 228 1.10 -11.49 10.66
N ASP A 229 1.42 -11.74 11.94
CA ASP A 229 2.68 -12.39 12.35
C ASP A 229 2.80 -13.83 11.82
N GLN A 230 1.69 -14.59 11.72
CA GLN A 230 1.68 -15.93 11.14
C GLN A 230 2.02 -15.90 9.65
N LEU A 231 1.42 -14.99 8.89
CA LEU A 231 1.71 -14.81 7.47
C LEU A 231 3.17 -14.39 7.26
N LEU A 232 3.66 -13.42 8.03
CA LEU A 232 5.06 -13.01 7.99
C LEU A 232 6.00 -14.16 8.36
N SER A 233 5.61 -15.03 9.28
CA SER A 233 6.42 -16.21 9.66
C SER A 233 6.49 -17.27 8.57
N LEU A 234 5.47 -17.39 7.71
CA LEU A 234 5.51 -18.22 6.50
C LEU A 234 6.53 -17.67 5.51
N TYR A 235 6.43 -16.37 5.21
CA TYR A 235 7.39 -15.69 4.34
C TYR A 235 8.84 -15.91 4.83
N ARG A 236 9.11 -15.65 6.12
CA ARG A 236 10.44 -15.83 6.72
C ARG A 236 10.94 -17.26 6.58
N ALA A 237 10.10 -18.25 6.85
CA ALA A 237 10.49 -19.65 6.78
C ALA A 237 10.96 -20.06 5.38
N GLU A 238 10.24 -19.66 4.34
CA GLU A 238 10.60 -19.96 2.95
C GLU A 238 11.80 -19.15 2.49
N ARG A 239 11.86 -17.83 2.79
CA ARG A 239 13.02 -16.97 2.54
C ARG A 239 14.29 -17.55 3.15
N ASP A 240 14.24 -17.97 4.40
CA ASP A 240 15.41 -18.51 5.11
C ASP A 240 15.88 -19.85 4.52
N ILE A 241 14.96 -20.63 3.95
CA ILE A 241 15.32 -21.81 3.15
C ILE A 241 16.04 -21.40 1.86
N ILE A 242 15.48 -20.46 1.10
CA ILE A 242 16.09 -19.94 -0.12
C ILE A 242 17.50 -19.43 0.17
N ARG A 243 17.68 -18.66 1.24
CA ARG A 243 18.97 -18.07 1.65
C ARG A 243 20.06 -19.09 1.97
N ARG A 244 19.71 -20.33 2.29
CA ARG A 244 20.71 -21.41 2.48
C ARG A 244 21.41 -21.81 1.17
N TYR A 245 20.75 -21.59 0.03
CA TYR A 245 21.23 -22.01 -1.30
C TYR A 245 21.58 -20.81 -2.19
N ASP A 246 20.86 -19.72 -2.07
CA ASP A 246 21.06 -18.47 -2.83
C ASP A 246 21.16 -17.28 -1.86
N THR A 247 22.39 -16.82 -1.68
CA THR A 247 22.72 -15.68 -0.82
C THR A 247 22.80 -14.36 -1.60
N ALA A 248 22.63 -14.36 -2.91
CA ALA A 248 22.86 -13.20 -3.77
C ALA A 248 21.59 -12.58 -4.35
N SER A 249 20.64 -13.42 -4.77
CA SER A 249 19.41 -12.94 -5.42
C SER A 249 18.44 -12.33 -4.41
N PRO A 250 17.77 -11.20 -4.71
CA PRO A 250 16.73 -10.64 -3.86
C PRO A 250 15.57 -11.62 -3.65
N VAL A 251 14.96 -11.58 -2.47
CA VAL A 251 13.75 -12.37 -2.12
C VAL A 251 12.63 -11.40 -1.77
N THR A 252 11.50 -11.54 -2.43
CA THR A 252 10.30 -10.72 -2.21
C THR A 252 9.04 -11.57 -2.05
N THR A 253 7.94 -10.92 -1.82
CA THR A 253 6.55 -11.37 -2.00
C THR A 253 5.73 -10.18 -2.46
N ASN A 254 4.59 -10.41 -3.13
CA ASN A 254 3.71 -9.34 -3.53
C ASN A 254 2.82 -8.86 -2.37
N LEU A 255 2.72 -7.55 -2.24
CA LEU A 255 1.86 -6.84 -1.31
C LEU A 255 0.64 -6.31 -2.07
N MET A 256 -0.50 -6.20 -1.41
CA MET A 256 -1.78 -5.77 -2.01
C MET A 256 -2.16 -4.34 -1.59
N GLY A 257 -1.20 -3.42 -1.51
CA GLY A 257 -1.43 -2.04 -1.09
C GLY A 257 -1.97 -1.93 0.34
N PHE A 258 -3.10 -1.27 0.51
CA PHE A 258 -3.80 -1.16 1.79
C PHE A 258 -4.64 -2.42 2.08
N PHE A 259 -4.00 -3.56 2.16
CA PHE A 259 -4.64 -4.82 2.50
C PHE A 259 -4.81 -4.96 4.02
N ARG A 260 -6.06 -5.18 4.47
CA ARG A 260 -6.35 -5.20 5.90
C ARG A 260 -5.80 -6.42 6.65
N GLY A 261 -5.47 -7.52 5.94
CA GLY A 261 -5.14 -8.80 6.56
C GLY A 261 -3.72 -8.92 7.12
N ALA A 262 -2.82 -7.96 6.85
CA ALA A 262 -1.42 -8.02 7.29
C ALA A 262 -0.80 -6.63 7.42
N ASP A 263 0.07 -6.45 8.43
CA ASP A 263 0.89 -5.24 8.60
C ASP A 263 2.06 -5.27 7.61
N TYR A 264 1.97 -4.47 6.57
CA TYR A 264 3.01 -4.42 5.56
C TYR A 264 4.24 -3.61 5.97
N PHE A 265 4.20 -2.80 7.02
CA PHE A 265 5.42 -2.25 7.61
C PHE A 265 6.28 -3.35 8.22
N ALA A 266 5.65 -4.38 8.81
CA ALA A 266 6.38 -5.55 9.31
C ALA A 266 6.99 -6.38 8.16
N PHE A 267 6.23 -6.60 7.07
CA PHE A 267 6.73 -7.31 5.88
C PHE A 267 7.89 -6.58 5.20
N ALA A 268 7.78 -5.26 5.01
CA ALA A 268 8.81 -4.46 4.35
C ALA A 268 10.17 -4.49 5.06
N ARG A 269 10.18 -4.71 6.37
CA ARG A 269 11.44 -4.91 7.14
C ARG A 269 12.13 -6.25 6.88
N GLU A 270 11.42 -7.20 6.30
CA GLU A 270 11.90 -8.58 6.07
C GLU A 270 12.11 -8.90 4.60
N THR A 271 11.49 -8.17 3.68
CA THR A 271 11.69 -8.33 2.24
C THR A 271 12.92 -7.54 1.77
N ASP A 272 13.65 -8.07 0.79
CA ASP A 272 14.75 -7.35 0.16
C ASP A 272 14.26 -6.26 -0.79
N VAL A 273 13.08 -6.47 -1.37
CA VAL A 273 12.42 -5.59 -2.32
C VAL A 273 10.96 -5.48 -1.93
N VAL A 274 10.45 -4.27 -1.81
CA VAL A 274 9.00 -4.03 -1.74
C VAL A 274 8.44 -4.25 -3.15
N ALA A 275 7.57 -5.22 -3.29
CA ALA A 275 6.83 -5.50 -4.52
C ALA A 275 5.34 -5.41 -4.24
N ASN A 276 4.59 -4.76 -5.12
CA ASN A 276 3.17 -4.46 -4.88
C ASN A 276 2.32 -4.77 -6.10
N ASP A 277 1.08 -5.14 -5.85
CA ASP A 277 0.03 -5.33 -6.85
C ASP A 277 -0.88 -4.12 -6.83
N TRP A 278 -1.16 -3.59 -8.02
CA TRP A 278 -2.13 -2.53 -8.19
C TRP A 278 -2.93 -2.68 -9.47
N TYR A 279 -4.23 -2.66 -9.34
CA TYR A 279 -5.19 -2.82 -10.43
C TYR A 279 -6.15 -1.64 -10.47
N THR A 280 -5.83 -0.62 -11.26
CA THR A 280 -6.70 0.54 -11.49
C THR A 280 -8.09 0.10 -11.97
N ASP A 281 -9.15 0.72 -11.46
CA ASP A 281 -10.50 0.50 -11.93
C ASP A 281 -10.90 1.56 -12.97
N PRO A 282 -11.00 1.22 -14.25
CA PRO A 282 -11.40 2.20 -15.28
C PRO A 282 -12.86 2.69 -15.14
N ALA A 283 -13.68 2.01 -14.32
CA ALA A 283 -15.03 2.45 -14.02
C ALA A 283 -15.09 3.55 -12.95
N ASP A 284 -14.03 3.67 -12.13
CA ASP A 284 -13.90 4.69 -11.09
C ASP A 284 -12.93 5.78 -11.54
N PRO A 285 -13.40 7.00 -11.83
CA PRO A 285 -12.54 8.10 -12.28
C PRO A 285 -11.51 8.54 -11.24
N ASP A 286 -11.71 8.22 -9.96
CA ASP A 286 -10.80 8.57 -8.86
C ASP A 286 -9.84 7.44 -8.49
N SER A 287 -9.94 6.27 -9.12
CA SER A 287 -9.07 5.12 -8.87
C SER A 287 -7.58 5.44 -9.00
N HIS A 288 -7.19 6.36 -9.89
CA HIS A 288 -5.82 6.81 -10.05
C HIS A 288 -5.27 7.50 -8.80
N ARG A 289 -6.10 8.24 -8.03
CA ARG A 289 -5.69 8.90 -6.77
C ARG A 289 -5.37 7.88 -5.68
N PHE A 290 -6.21 6.84 -5.56
CA PHE A 290 -5.93 5.76 -4.62
C PHE A 290 -4.72 4.93 -5.08
N GLY A 291 -4.51 4.76 -6.38
CA GLY A 291 -3.29 4.20 -6.95
C GLY A 291 -2.05 4.99 -6.57
N SER A 292 -2.08 6.31 -6.73
CA SER A 292 -1.01 7.22 -6.34
C SER A 292 -0.69 7.12 -4.84
N LEU A 293 -1.72 7.10 -3.98
CA LEU A 293 -1.58 6.91 -2.53
C LEU A 293 -0.93 5.55 -2.21
N THR A 294 -1.33 4.48 -2.92
CA THR A 294 -0.75 3.14 -2.77
C THR A 294 0.72 3.11 -3.20
N HIS A 295 1.08 3.80 -4.28
CA HIS A 295 2.48 3.93 -4.72
C HIS A 295 3.32 4.74 -3.72
N ASP A 296 2.72 5.77 -3.09
CA ASP A 296 3.35 6.54 -2.02
C ASP A 296 3.50 5.73 -0.71
N LEU A 297 2.60 4.77 -0.44
CA LEU A 297 2.79 3.75 0.59
C LEU A 297 3.99 2.87 0.25
N CYS A 298 4.10 2.34 -0.98
CA CYS A 298 5.25 1.52 -1.38
C CYS A 298 6.58 2.26 -1.22
N ARG A 299 6.61 3.55 -1.55
CA ARG A 299 7.78 4.42 -1.31
C ARG A 299 8.11 4.53 0.18
N GLY A 300 7.12 4.71 1.04
CA GLY A 300 7.30 4.75 2.49
C GLY A 300 7.78 3.39 3.05
N LEU A 301 7.17 2.28 2.62
CA LEU A 301 7.57 0.91 2.96
C LEU A 301 9.02 0.61 2.57
N SER A 302 9.44 1.07 1.40
CA SER A 302 10.81 0.90 0.89
C SER A 302 11.83 1.89 1.48
N GLY A 303 11.39 2.82 2.32
CA GLY A 303 12.25 3.86 2.87
C GLY A 303 12.81 4.83 1.83
N GLY A 304 12.07 5.06 0.73
CA GLY A 304 12.46 5.92 -0.39
C GLY A 304 13.40 5.27 -1.40
N THR A 305 13.77 3.99 -1.21
CA THR A 305 14.49 3.21 -2.23
C THR A 305 13.54 2.71 -3.31
N PRO A 306 14.03 2.34 -4.50
CA PRO A 306 13.18 1.78 -5.55
C PRO A 306 12.40 0.55 -5.12
N TRP A 307 11.16 0.44 -5.61
CA TRP A 307 10.24 -0.66 -5.39
C TRP A 307 9.75 -1.24 -6.74
N LEU A 308 8.97 -2.31 -6.74
CA LEU A 308 8.49 -2.99 -7.95
C LEU A 308 6.97 -3.07 -7.97
N LEU A 309 6.33 -2.57 -9.04
CA LEU A 309 4.96 -2.92 -9.36
C LEU A 309 4.97 -4.28 -10.04
N ILE A 310 4.75 -5.34 -9.24
CA ILE A 310 4.95 -6.71 -9.72
C ILE A 310 3.73 -7.30 -10.40
N GLU A 311 2.52 -6.79 -10.07
CA GLU A 311 1.29 -7.11 -10.77
C GLU A 311 0.47 -5.85 -11.08
N SER A 312 -0.07 -5.81 -12.30
CA SER A 312 -1.06 -4.85 -12.76
C SER A 312 -1.83 -5.40 -13.96
N ALA A 313 -2.92 -4.77 -14.38
CA ALA A 313 -3.68 -5.25 -15.54
C ALA A 313 -3.32 -4.51 -16.81
N THR A 314 -3.23 -5.25 -17.93
CA THR A 314 -3.09 -4.64 -19.27
C THR A 314 -4.42 -4.05 -19.78
N SER A 315 -5.57 -4.51 -19.27
CA SER A 315 -6.90 -4.05 -19.62
C SER A 315 -7.89 -4.43 -18.50
N GLY A 316 -9.02 -5.09 -18.81
CA GLY A 316 -9.99 -5.50 -17.80
C GLY A 316 -9.51 -6.64 -16.92
N VAL A 317 -9.95 -6.64 -15.67
CA VAL A 317 -9.80 -7.73 -14.71
C VAL A 317 -11.04 -8.65 -14.73
N ASN A 318 -11.21 -9.56 -13.76
CA ASN A 318 -12.34 -10.51 -13.76
C ASN A 318 -13.04 -10.70 -12.41
N TRP A 319 -12.60 -10.01 -11.38
CA TRP A 319 -13.09 -10.22 -10.00
C TRP A 319 -13.99 -9.10 -9.46
N ARG A 320 -14.14 -7.99 -10.18
CA ARG A 320 -15.09 -6.93 -9.82
C ARG A 320 -16.50 -7.30 -10.25
N GLU A 321 -17.49 -6.68 -9.67
CA GLU A 321 -18.89 -6.84 -10.09
C GLU A 321 -19.09 -6.39 -11.56
N HIS A 322 -18.37 -5.33 -11.97
CA HIS A 322 -18.34 -4.83 -13.34
C HIS A 322 -16.91 -4.52 -13.77
N ASN A 323 -16.41 -5.25 -14.79
CA ASN A 323 -15.00 -5.20 -15.20
C ASN A 323 -14.86 -4.40 -16.52
N VAL A 324 -14.70 -3.09 -16.43
CA VAL A 324 -14.49 -2.21 -17.57
C VAL A 324 -13.06 -2.37 -18.11
N PRO A 325 -12.86 -2.57 -19.42
CA PRO A 325 -11.53 -2.61 -20.00
C PRO A 325 -10.92 -1.20 -20.08
N LYS A 326 -9.59 -1.12 -19.96
CA LYS A 326 -8.85 0.12 -20.13
C LYS A 326 -9.03 0.72 -21.54
N GLN A 327 -9.17 2.04 -21.59
CA GLN A 327 -9.16 2.81 -22.83
C GLN A 327 -7.74 2.84 -23.43
N PRO A 328 -7.59 3.17 -24.73
CA PRO A 328 -6.27 3.39 -25.32
C PRO A 328 -5.48 4.46 -24.56
N GLY A 329 -4.27 4.12 -24.11
CA GLY A 329 -3.39 4.98 -23.34
C GLY A 329 -3.44 4.77 -21.83
N GLU A 330 -4.53 4.28 -21.23
CA GLU A 330 -4.64 4.09 -19.77
C GLU A 330 -3.58 3.13 -19.21
N LEU A 331 -3.26 2.05 -19.92
CA LEU A 331 -2.18 1.13 -19.52
C LEU A 331 -0.84 1.87 -19.35
N ARG A 332 -0.54 2.77 -20.26
CA ARG A 332 0.71 3.53 -20.26
C ARG A 332 0.79 4.51 -19.10
N ILE A 333 -0.29 5.24 -18.84
CA ILE A 333 -0.32 6.25 -17.77
C ILE A 333 -0.30 5.62 -16.38
N ASP A 334 -0.93 4.46 -16.18
CA ASP A 334 -0.84 3.70 -14.93
C ASP A 334 0.61 3.28 -14.63
N ALA A 335 1.31 2.77 -15.66
CA ALA A 335 2.73 2.42 -15.53
C ALA A 335 3.58 3.65 -15.19
N PHE A 336 3.30 4.80 -15.79
CA PHE A 336 4.04 6.04 -15.54
C PHE A 336 3.77 6.61 -14.16
N SER A 337 2.56 6.49 -13.61
CA SER A 337 2.25 6.88 -12.24
C SER A 337 3.11 6.10 -11.24
N ALA A 338 3.24 4.78 -11.40
CA ALA A 338 4.10 3.95 -10.57
C ALA A 338 5.58 4.34 -10.69
N ILE A 339 6.10 4.50 -11.93
CA ILE A 339 7.49 4.90 -12.19
C ILE A 339 7.78 6.28 -11.58
N ALA A 340 6.90 7.25 -11.75
CA ALA A 340 7.05 8.60 -11.23
C ALA A 340 7.15 8.61 -9.68
N ARG A 341 6.51 7.63 -9.02
CA ARG A 341 6.47 7.49 -7.56
C ARG A 341 7.51 6.50 -7.01
N GLY A 342 8.49 6.09 -7.83
CA GLY A 342 9.67 5.36 -7.39
C GLY A 342 9.72 3.88 -7.77
N ALA A 343 8.78 3.36 -8.54
CA ALA A 343 8.90 1.99 -9.05
C ALA A 343 10.05 1.89 -10.05
N ASP A 344 10.93 0.89 -9.88
CA ASP A 344 11.99 0.55 -10.83
C ASP A 344 11.57 -0.55 -11.82
N GLY A 345 10.29 -0.88 -11.81
CA GLY A 345 9.74 -1.80 -12.79
C GLY A 345 8.23 -1.91 -12.71
N VAL A 346 7.65 -2.36 -13.83
CA VAL A 346 6.22 -2.60 -14.01
C VAL A 346 6.03 -3.97 -14.65
N CYS A 347 5.24 -4.82 -13.98
CA CYS A 347 4.87 -6.14 -14.47
C CYS A 347 3.35 -6.28 -14.53
N PHE A 348 2.89 -7.18 -15.37
CA PHE A 348 1.48 -7.43 -15.61
C PHE A 348 1.07 -8.83 -15.21
N PHE A 349 -0.02 -8.98 -14.55
CA PHE A 349 -0.79 -10.21 -14.55
C PHE A 349 -1.74 -10.15 -15.74
N GLN A 350 -1.53 -10.99 -16.78
CA GLN A 350 -0.52 -11.99 -17.00
C GLN A 350 0.09 -11.88 -18.42
N PHE A 351 1.15 -12.67 -18.73
CA PHE A 351 1.75 -12.62 -20.06
C PHE A 351 0.80 -13.12 -21.15
N ARG A 352 0.30 -14.36 -21.05
CA ARG A 352 -0.64 -14.93 -22.02
C ARG A 352 -1.98 -15.24 -21.35
N GLN A 353 -3.08 -14.79 -21.94
CA GLN A 353 -4.41 -14.95 -21.39
C GLN A 353 -4.78 -16.42 -21.21
N SER A 354 -5.20 -16.79 -19.99
CA SER A 354 -5.68 -18.14 -19.69
C SER A 354 -6.94 -18.50 -20.48
N ARG A 355 -7.01 -19.72 -20.98
CA ARG A 355 -8.18 -20.24 -21.73
C ARG A 355 -9.24 -20.86 -20.82
N PHE A 356 -8.90 -21.17 -19.59
CA PHE A 356 -9.70 -21.90 -18.61
C PHE A 356 -9.39 -21.38 -17.20
N GLY A 357 -10.11 -21.88 -16.21
CA GLY A 357 -9.96 -21.46 -14.81
C GLY A 357 -10.76 -20.21 -14.46
N ALA A 358 -10.63 -19.78 -13.23
CA ALA A 358 -11.38 -18.66 -12.69
C ALA A 358 -11.01 -17.31 -13.36
N GLU A 359 -9.77 -17.18 -13.86
CA GLU A 359 -9.21 -15.96 -14.44
C GLU A 359 -9.20 -15.93 -15.97
N ARG A 360 -9.99 -16.78 -16.64
CA ARG A 360 -10.04 -16.86 -18.11
C ARG A 360 -10.50 -15.56 -18.81
N PHE A 361 -11.12 -14.64 -18.08
CA PHE A 361 -11.55 -13.33 -18.59
C PHE A 361 -10.60 -12.20 -18.16
N HIS A 362 -9.56 -12.50 -17.37
CA HIS A 362 -8.54 -11.54 -17.07
C HIS A 362 -7.74 -11.17 -18.32
N SER A 363 -7.42 -9.89 -18.50
CA SER A 363 -6.58 -9.43 -19.60
C SER A 363 -5.15 -9.97 -19.50
N ALA A 364 -4.41 -9.87 -20.59
CA ALA A 364 -3.02 -10.31 -20.66
C ALA A 364 -2.23 -9.49 -21.67
N VAL A 365 -0.90 -9.54 -21.59
CA VAL A 365 0.00 -8.96 -22.60
C VAL A 365 -0.32 -9.55 -23.98
N VAL A 366 -0.49 -10.86 -24.06
CA VAL A 366 -0.94 -11.56 -25.28
C VAL A 366 -2.37 -12.05 -25.06
N PRO A 367 -3.39 -11.31 -25.52
CA PRO A 367 -4.79 -11.75 -25.47
C PRO A 367 -5.02 -13.03 -26.31
N LEU A 368 -6.16 -13.70 -26.14
CA LEU A 368 -6.53 -14.87 -26.97
C LEU A 368 -6.58 -14.56 -28.47
N ALA A 369 -6.81 -13.30 -28.83
CA ALA A 369 -6.76 -12.84 -30.23
C ALA A 369 -5.34 -12.63 -30.78
N GLY A 370 -4.31 -12.84 -29.95
CA GLY A 370 -2.90 -12.84 -30.35
C GLY A 370 -2.22 -11.46 -30.39
N GLU A 371 -1.05 -11.42 -31.00
CA GLU A 371 -0.13 -10.27 -31.02
C GLU A 371 -0.64 -9.07 -31.84
N HIS A 372 -1.55 -9.26 -32.81
CA HIS A 372 -2.05 -8.18 -33.64
C HIS A 372 -3.16 -7.35 -32.97
N THR A 373 -3.26 -7.42 -31.65
CA THR A 373 -4.24 -6.69 -30.84
C THR A 373 -3.75 -5.28 -30.45
N ARG A 374 -4.68 -4.41 -30.04
CA ARG A 374 -4.35 -3.10 -29.47
C ARG A 374 -3.49 -3.27 -28.21
N VAL A 375 -3.88 -4.15 -27.30
CA VAL A 375 -3.21 -4.36 -26.02
C VAL A 375 -1.75 -4.73 -26.21
N PHE A 376 -1.44 -5.71 -27.08
CA PHE A 376 -0.05 -6.11 -27.33
C PHE A 376 0.80 -4.95 -27.89
N ARG A 377 0.22 -4.16 -28.82
CA ARG A 377 0.93 -2.99 -29.37
C ARG A 377 1.20 -1.94 -28.29
N GLU A 378 0.23 -1.63 -27.44
CA GLU A 378 0.41 -0.67 -26.35
C GLU A 378 1.46 -1.14 -25.34
N VAL A 379 1.50 -2.44 -25.02
CA VAL A 379 2.54 -3.02 -24.17
C VAL A 379 3.93 -2.91 -24.81
N ALA A 380 4.05 -3.22 -26.12
CA ALA A 380 5.32 -3.09 -26.84
C ALA A 380 5.77 -1.62 -26.94
N ASP A 381 4.87 -0.68 -27.09
CA ASP A 381 5.20 0.75 -27.09
C ASP A 381 5.61 1.25 -25.71
N LEU A 382 4.95 0.78 -24.63
CA LEU A 382 5.38 1.03 -23.26
C LEU A 382 6.79 0.50 -23.01
N GLY A 383 7.12 -0.70 -23.52
CA GLY A 383 8.48 -1.26 -23.43
C GLY A 383 9.56 -0.32 -24.02
N LYS A 384 9.26 0.33 -25.16
CA LYS A 384 10.15 1.35 -25.78
C LYS A 384 10.29 2.60 -24.92
N ASP A 385 9.16 3.08 -24.36
CA ASP A 385 9.16 4.23 -23.46
C ASP A 385 10.01 3.97 -22.22
N LEU A 386 9.87 2.80 -21.58
CA LEU A 386 10.68 2.42 -20.42
C LEU A 386 12.18 2.31 -20.74
N GLN A 387 12.55 1.89 -21.95
CA GLN A 387 13.96 1.94 -22.41
C GLN A 387 14.46 3.39 -22.53
N THR A 388 13.62 4.31 -22.97
CA THR A 388 13.96 5.75 -23.01
C THR A 388 14.12 6.31 -21.61
N LEU A 389 13.31 5.86 -20.64
CA LEU A 389 13.34 6.27 -19.24
C LEU A 389 14.39 5.52 -18.39
N ARG A 390 15.20 4.65 -18.96
CA ARG A 390 16.17 3.79 -18.25
C ARG A 390 17.09 4.55 -17.27
N GLN A 391 17.36 5.82 -17.51
CA GLN A 391 18.21 6.66 -16.67
C GLN A 391 17.56 7.00 -15.31
N LEU A 392 16.24 6.76 -15.15
CA LEU A 392 15.54 6.94 -13.89
C LEU A 392 15.72 5.76 -12.93
N ALA A 393 16.18 4.60 -13.45
CA ALA A 393 16.42 3.43 -12.61
C ALA A 393 17.43 3.73 -11.50
N GLY A 394 17.15 3.25 -10.30
CA GLY A 394 17.96 3.50 -9.10
C GLY A 394 17.81 4.89 -8.50
N THR A 395 17.10 5.83 -9.16
CA THR A 395 16.94 7.17 -8.58
C THR A 395 15.96 7.15 -7.42
N PRO A 396 16.36 7.68 -6.24
CA PRO A 396 15.46 7.75 -5.10
C PRO A 396 14.34 8.78 -5.34
N SER A 397 13.22 8.56 -4.67
CA SER A 397 12.16 9.56 -4.59
C SER A 397 12.02 9.97 -3.13
N THR A 398 12.16 11.26 -2.84
CA THR A 398 12.09 11.81 -1.49
C THR A 398 10.93 12.77 -1.36
N ALA A 399 10.28 12.76 -0.18
CA ALA A 399 9.21 13.67 0.15
C ALA A 399 9.55 14.50 1.40
N ARG A 400 9.02 15.72 1.48
CA ARG A 400 9.06 16.57 2.67
C ARG A 400 7.79 16.49 3.50
N ILE A 401 6.80 15.72 3.04
CA ILE A 401 5.50 15.52 3.67
C ILE A 401 5.34 14.03 3.97
N ALA A 402 4.94 13.70 5.19
CA ALA A 402 4.53 12.37 5.58
C ALA A 402 3.03 12.30 5.86
N VAL A 403 2.42 11.17 5.52
CA VAL A 403 1.11 10.78 6.02
C VAL A 403 1.30 9.55 6.91
N LEU A 404 0.85 9.65 8.15
CA LEU A 404 0.97 8.53 9.09
C LEU A 404 -0.16 7.53 8.86
N PHE A 405 0.21 6.28 8.86
CA PHE A 405 -0.70 5.15 8.80
C PHE A 405 -0.20 4.01 9.69
N ASP A 406 -1.12 3.30 10.32
CA ASP A 406 -0.82 2.19 11.23
C ASP A 406 -1.92 1.12 11.11
N TRP A 407 -1.53 -0.13 10.82
CA TRP A 407 -2.46 -1.26 10.72
C TRP A 407 -3.15 -1.57 12.03
N ASP A 408 -2.45 -1.52 13.14
CA ASP A 408 -3.03 -1.74 14.48
C ASP A 408 -4.14 -0.73 14.76
N SER A 409 -3.88 0.54 14.45
CA SER A 409 -4.85 1.63 14.58
C SER A 409 -6.04 1.44 13.66
N TRP A 410 -5.81 1.02 12.40
CA TRP A 410 -6.88 0.70 11.44
C TRP A 410 -7.77 -0.45 11.95
N TRP A 411 -7.16 -1.55 12.40
CA TRP A 411 -7.91 -2.70 12.92
C TRP A 411 -8.80 -2.32 14.11
N ALA A 412 -8.29 -1.49 15.01
CA ALA A 412 -9.03 -1.06 16.20
C ALA A 412 -10.10 -0.01 15.89
N ALA A 413 -9.81 0.98 15.02
CA ALA A 413 -10.76 2.03 14.66
C ALA A 413 -12.01 1.52 13.95
N GLU A 414 -11.92 0.42 13.22
CA GLU A 414 -13.03 -0.23 12.51
C GLU A 414 -13.53 -1.49 13.21
N SER A 415 -13.39 -1.55 14.54
CA SER A 415 -14.03 -2.55 15.37
C SER A 415 -15.55 -2.32 15.42
N PRO A 416 -16.39 -3.39 15.49
CA PRO A 416 -17.85 -3.25 15.44
C PRO A 416 -18.48 -2.58 16.69
N ASP A 417 -17.69 -2.31 17.73
CA ASP A 417 -18.12 -1.64 18.98
C ASP A 417 -17.86 -0.13 18.98
N THR A 418 -17.35 0.45 17.88
CA THR A 418 -17.14 1.90 17.74
C THR A 418 -18.46 2.67 17.59
N PRO A 419 -18.49 3.99 17.87
CA PRO A 419 -19.73 4.79 17.82
C PRO A 419 -20.40 4.85 16.44
N THR A 420 -19.64 4.63 15.37
CA THR A 420 -20.13 4.57 13.99
C THR A 420 -19.23 3.70 13.14
N ASN A 421 -19.81 2.95 12.22
CA ASN A 421 -19.07 2.20 11.18
C ASN A 421 -18.92 2.99 9.87
N ARG A 422 -19.26 4.29 9.89
CA ARG A 422 -19.22 5.14 8.69
C ARG A 422 -17.96 6.00 8.59
N LEU A 423 -17.17 6.10 9.66
CA LEU A 423 -15.89 6.82 9.68
C LEU A 423 -14.77 5.80 9.34
N GLU A 424 -14.57 5.56 8.06
CA GLU A 424 -13.58 4.59 7.58
C GLU A 424 -12.17 5.21 7.52
N VAL A 425 -11.17 4.46 7.97
CA VAL A 425 -9.78 4.93 8.05
C VAL A 425 -9.20 5.25 6.68
N LEU A 426 -9.49 4.43 5.67
CA LEU A 426 -8.99 4.67 4.30
C LEU A 426 -9.67 5.88 3.65
N ASP A 427 -10.94 6.15 3.95
CA ASP A 427 -11.62 7.36 3.47
C ASP A 427 -10.98 8.62 4.06
N GLN A 428 -10.68 8.60 5.37
CA GLN A 428 -9.95 9.69 6.00
C GLN A 428 -8.55 9.87 5.41
N LEU A 429 -7.83 8.77 5.19
CA LEU A 429 -6.51 8.80 4.57
C LEU A 429 -6.55 9.43 3.18
N GLN A 430 -7.50 9.03 2.34
CA GLN A 430 -7.70 9.59 1.00
C GLN A 430 -8.10 11.07 1.05
N ALA A 431 -8.99 11.46 1.98
CA ALA A 431 -9.40 12.86 2.13
C ALA A 431 -8.22 13.78 2.45
N TYR A 432 -7.32 13.38 3.37
CA TYR A 432 -6.12 14.16 3.71
C TYR A 432 -5.05 14.12 2.61
N TYR A 433 -5.00 13.06 1.83
CA TYR A 433 -4.07 12.93 0.70
C TYR A 433 -4.49 13.75 -0.51
N ALA A 434 -5.79 13.90 -0.77
CA ALA A 434 -6.32 14.53 -1.98
C ALA A 434 -5.76 15.95 -2.24
N PRO A 435 -5.71 16.90 -1.27
CA PRO A 435 -5.15 18.22 -1.51
C PRO A 435 -3.65 18.22 -1.81
N LEU A 436 -2.89 17.24 -1.30
CA LEU A 436 -1.47 17.08 -1.60
C LEU A 436 -1.27 16.54 -3.03
N HIS A 437 -2.06 15.54 -3.40
CA HIS A 437 -2.02 14.94 -4.74
C HIS A 437 -2.41 15.96 -5.83
N SER A 438 -3.52 16.69 -5.65
CA SER A 438 -3.97 17.71 -6.61
C SER A 438 -3.01 18.90 -6.74
N SER A 439 -2.11 19.05 -5.79
CA SER A 439 -1.03 20.06 -5.82
C SER A 439 0.30 19.53 -6.38
N GLY A 440 0.39 18.26 -6.76
CA GLY A 440 1.61 17.63 -7.25
C GLY A 440 2.71 17.51 -6.17
N LEU A 441 2.33 17.50 -4.90
CA LEU A 441 3.27 17.41 -3.78
C LEU A 441 3.68 15.96 -3.52
N ALA A 442 4.98 15.73 -3.34
CA ALA A 442 5.49 14.41 -3.00
C ALA A 442 5.18 14.06 -1.53
N VAL A 443 4.64 12.85 -1.33
CA VAL A 443 4.21 12.33 -0.03
C VAL A 443 4.86 10.96 0.23
N GLU A 444 5.15 10.64 1.48
CA GLU A 444 5.47 9.28 1.92
C GLU A 444 4.44 8.84 2.97
N VAL A 445 3.91 7.63 2.83
CA VAL A 445 3.08 7.02 3.87
C VAL A 445 3.98 6.22 4.79
N VAL A 446 4.03 6.59 6.07
CA VAL A 446 4.96 6.01 7.03
C VAL A 446 4.28 5.62 8.33
N HIS A 447 4.87 4.66 9.05
CA HIS A 447 4.41 4.26 10.38
C HIS A 447 4.74 5.35 11.43
N PRO A 448 3.93 5.53 12.50
CA PRO A 448 4.19 6.50 13.57
C PRO A 448 5.55 6.38 14.26
N SER A 449 6.19 5.21 14.22
CA SER A 449 7.56 4.99 14.74
C SER A 449 8.69 5.44 13.80
N ALA A 450 8.37 5.97 12.61
CA ALA A 450 9.37 6.42 11.66
C ALA A 450 10.14 7.66 12.19
N ASP A 451 11.37 7.86 11.70
CA ASP A 451 12.08 9.13 11.93
C ASP A 451 11.40 10.27 11.17
N LEU A 452 10.67 11.11 11.90
CA LEU A 452 9.93 12.23 11.37
C LEU A 452 10.80 13.48 11.11
N GLY A 453 12.04 13.52 11.59
CA GLY A 453 12.89 14.70 11.52
C GLY A 453 13.23 15.17 10.10
N ARG A 454 13.05 14.33 9.08
CA ARG A 454 13.26 14.68 7.67
C ARG A 454 12.04 15.31 6.99
N PHE A 455 10.87 15.27 7.62
CA PHE A 455 9.64 15.84 7.08
C PHE A 455 9.39 17.23 7.68
N ALA A 456 8.93 18.15 6.87
CA ALA A 456 8.53 19.49 7.32
C ALA A 456 7.07 19.53 7.76
N LEU A 457 6.23 18.65 7.18
CA LEU A 457 4.83 18.48 7.50
C LEU A 457 4.48 17.00 7.67
N VAL A 458 3.75 16.69 8.72
CA VAL A 458 3.20 15.36 9.01
C VAL A 458 1.69 15.44 9.14
N LEU A 459 0.96 14.59 8.43
CA LEU A 459 -0.48 14.44 8.56
C LEU A 459 -0.78 13.09 9.23
N ALA A 460 -1.65 13.07 10.20
CA ALA A 460 -2.12 11.90 10.94
C ALA A 460 -3.66 11.82 10.83
N PRO A 461 -4.21 11.36 9.70
CA PRO A 461 -5.65 11.42 9.41
C PRO A 461 -6.53 10.66 10.41
N SER A 462 -6.04 9.51 10.90
CA SER A 462 -6.73 8.67 11.87
C SER A 462 -5.73 7.77 12.58
N LEU A 463 -5.34 8.12 13.78
CA LEU A 463 -4.49 7.31 14.67
C LEU A 463 -5.26 6.93 15.93
N PHE A 464 -6.25 6.05 15.81
CA PHE A 464 -7.12 5.62 16.91
C PHE A 464 -6.33 5.09 18.10
N LEU A 465 -5.40 4.16 17.84
CA LEU A 465 -4.43 3.71 18.83
C LEU A 465 -3.20 4.63 18.77
N LEU A 466 -2.76 5.10 19.92
CA LEU A 466 -1.50 5.82 20.00
C LEU A 466 -0.80 5.51 21.32
N SER A 467 0.35 4.85 21.23
CA SER A 467 1.21 4.60 22.38
C SER A 467 1.78 5.92 22.94
N LYS A 468 2.10 5.92 24.23
CA LYS A 468 2.79 7.07 24.83
C LYS A 468 4.13 7.35 24.14
N GLU A 469 4.87 6.33 23.71
CA GLU A 469 6.15 6.47 23.01
C GLU A 469 5.97 7.23 21.68
N HIS A 470 5.00 6.83 20.86
CA HIS A 470 4.69 7.51 19.61
C HIS A 470 4.18 8.94 19.83
N ALA A 471 3.34 9.16 20.84
CA ALA A 471 2.87 10.50 21.22
C ALA A 471 4.02 11.42 21.66
N ASP A 472 4.96 10.91 22.47
CA ASP A 472 6.17 11.65 22.89
C ASP A 472 7.05 12.00 21.66
N GLY A 473 7.16 11.08 20.69
CA GLY A 473 7.85 11.29 19.41
C GLY A 473 7.22 12.42 18.58
N LEU A 474 5.89 12.42 18.41
CA LEU A 474 5.15 13.48 17.74
C LEU A 474 5.34 14.82 18.45
N GLY A 475 5.28 14.82 19.79
CA GLY A 475 5.51 16.02 20.60
C GLY A 475 6.96 16.55 20.46
N ALA A 476 7.95 15.68 20.39
CA ALA A 476 9.35 16.07 20.15
C ALA A 476 9.53 16.67 18.74
N TYR A 477 8.90 16.06 17.73
CA TYR A 477 8.90 16.54 16.35
C TYR A 477 8.34 17.98 16.25
N VAL A 478 7.15 18.24 16.83
CA VAL A 478 6.55 19.59 16.79
C VAL A 478 7.37 20.59 17.59
N ARG A 479 7.82 20.24 18.81
CA ARG A 479 8.69 21.14 19.60
C ARG A 479 9.97 21.52 18.86
N GLY A 480 10.48 20.61 18.03
CA GLY A 480 11.67 20.81 17.20
C GLY A 480 11.45 21.69 15.95
N GLY A 481 10.22 22.13 15.69
CA GLY A 481 9.87 22.98 14.54
C GLY A 481 9.13 22.26 13.42
N GLY A 482 8.75 21.00 13.61
CA GLY A 482 7.88 20.27 12.69
C GLY A 482 6.42 20.73 12.78
N HIS A 483 5.65 20.45 11.75
CA HIS A 483 4.23 20.79 11.65
C HIS A 483 3.38 19.51 11.56
N LEU A 484 2.30 19.44 12.38
CA LEU A 484 1.50 18.23 12.54
C LEU A 484 0.02 18.53 12.37
N VAL A 485 -0.66 17.85 11.44
CA VAL A 485 -2.14 17.88 11.33
C VAL A 485 -2.69 16.54 11.81
N VAL A 486 -3.56 16.54 12.80
CA VAL A 486 -4.18 15.35 13.37
C VAL A 486 -5.68 15.35 13.05
N GLY A 487 -6.16 14.27 12.47
CA GLY A 487 -7.57 14.07 12.13
C GLY A 487 -8.41 13.56 13.29
N PRO A 488 -9.73 13.46 13.08
CA PRO A 488 -10.68 13.10 14.12
C PRO A 488 -10.47 11.66 14.61
N PHE A 489 -10.98 11.38 15.80
CA PHE A 489 -10.96 10.05 16.41
C PHE A 489 -9.54 9.47 16.56
N SER A 490 -8.55 10.37 16.79
CA SER A 490 -7.15 10.01 17.01
C SER A 490 -6.78 10.02 18.49
N ALA A 491 -5.81 9.18 18.90
CA ALA A 491 -5.32 9.03 20.28
C ALA A 491 -6.44 8.73 21.30
N VAL A 492 -7.37 7.87 20.90
CA VAL A 492 -8.56 7.52 21.69
C VAL A 492 -8.26 6.35 22.63
N ALA A 493 -7.42 5.39 22.17
CA ALA A 493 -7.16 4.16 22.90
C ALA A 493 -5.65 3.84 22.98
N ASP A 494 -5.31 3.03 23.98
CA ASP A 494 -3.95 2.48 24.17
C ASP A 494 -3.68 1.25 23.27
N ASP A 495 -2.47 0.68 23.39
CA ASP A 495 -2.03 -0.47 22.61
C ASP A 495 -2.86 -1.75 22.82
N ASN A 496 -3.71 -1.81 23.84
CA ASN A 496 -4.64 -2.91 24.09
C ASN A 496 -6.06 -2.61 23.56
N GLY A 497 -6.28 -1.42 22.99
CA GLY A 497 -7.58 -0.97 22.56
C GLY A 497 -8.45 -0.44 23.70
N HIS A 498 -7.88 -0.18 24.89
CA HIS A 498 -8.60 0.41 25.99
C HIS A 498 -8.70 1.92 25.82
N LEU A 499 -9.90 2.45 25.98
CA LEU A 499 -10.10 3.90 25.98
C LEU A 499 -9.30 4.54 27.11
N ALA A 500 -8.53 5.55 26.80
CA ALA A 500 -7.79 6.30 27.80
C ALA A 500 -8.75 7.10 28.69
N PRO A 501 -8.60 7.04 30.03
CA PRO A 501 -9.45 7.82 30.92
C PRO A 501 -9.15 9.32 30.82
N GLY A 502 -10.18 10.14 30.87
CA GLY A 502 -10.05 11.60 30.80
C GLY A 502 -10.66 12.18 29.53
N ARG A 503 -10.27 13.40 29.21
CA ARG A 503 -10.70 14.08 27.99
C ARG A 503 -9.83 13.66 26.82
N PHE A 504 -10.42 13.42 25.67
CA PHE A 504 -9.66 13.11 24.45
C PHE A 504 -9.11 14.41 23.79
N PRO A 505 -8.09 14.35 22.97
CA PRO A 505 -7.25 13.21 22.55
C PRO A 505 -6.12 12.81 23.53
N CYS A 506 -6.45 12.71 24.81
CA CYS A 506 -5.66 12.17 25.92
C CYS A 506 -4.16 12.49 25.88
N VAL A 507 -3.35 11.58 25.33
CA VAL A 507 -1.87 11.71 25.26
C VAL A 507 -1.40 12.84 24.34
N LEU A 508 -2.27 13.40 23.49
CA LEU A 508 -1.97 14.52 22.61
C LEU A 508 -2.64 15.83 23.03
N ALA A 509 -3.47 15.85 24.08
CA ALA A 509 -4.27 17.01 24.46
C ALA A 509 -3.44 18.30 24.63
N ASP A 510 -2.33 18.24 25.37
CA ASP A 510 -1.43 19.38 25.58
C ASP A 510 -0.72 19.82 24.29
N LEU A 511 -0.34 18.86 23.43
CA LEU A 511 0.30 19.15 22.14
C LEU A 511 -0.66 19.87 21.19
N LEU A 512 -1.92 19.44 21.19
CA LEU A 512 -2.95 19.92 20.26
C LEU A 512 -3.70 21.13 20.81
N GLY A 513 -3.58 21.42 22.12
CA GLY A 513 -4.23 22.55 22.77
C GLY A 513 -5.73 22.40 22.96
N VAL A 514 -6.23 21.16 22.97
CA VAL A 514 -7.67 20.83 23.04
C VAL A 514 -8.01 19.77 24.07
N ASP A 515 -9.21 19.88 24.62
CA ASP A 515 -9.89 18.86 25.40
C ASP A 515 -11.24 18.54 24.76
N GLY A 516 -11.48 17.27 24.45
CA GLY A 516 -12.77 16.77 23.96
C GLY A 516 -13.58 16.10 25.05
N GLU A 517 -14.90 16.34 25.05
CA GLU A 517 -15.82 15.79 26.05
C GLU A 517 -16.72 14.69 25.49
N GLU A 518 -17.12 14.77 24.22
CA GLU A 518 -18.06 13.85 23.61
C GLU A 518 -17.78 13.63 22.14
N TRP A 519 -17.77 12.37 21.72
CA TRP A 519 -17.79 11.97 20.30
C TRP A 519 -19.22 12.06 19.79
N VAL A 520 -19.40 12.66 18.61
CA VAL A 520 -20.73 13.00 18.07
C VAL A 520 -20.88 12.44 16.66
N PRO A 521 -21.24 11.15 16.50
CA PRO A 521 -21.75 10.67 15.23
C PRO A 521 -22.95 11.50 14.78
N LEU A 522 -22.86 12.08 13.57
CA LEU A 522 -23.85 13.05 13.11
C LEU A 522 -25.09 12.38 12.52
N ALA A 523 -26.26 12.73 13.08
CA ALA A 523 -27.57 12.33 12.55
C ALA A 523 -27.98 13.19 11.33
N ALA A 524 -27.45 14.41 11.23
CA ALA A 524 -27.68 15.34 10.14
C ALA A 524 -26.41 16.19 9.91
N PRO A 525 -26.16 16.66 8.68
CA PRO A 525 -25.00 17.50 8.41
C PRO A 525 -24.95 18.77 9.24
N VAL A 526 -23.75 19.17 9.67
CA VAL A 526 -23.49 20.37 10.47
C VAL A 526 -22.53 21.28 9.73
N GLY A 527 -22.84 22.58 9.63
CA GLY A 527 -21.99 23.58 8.96
C GLY A 527 -20.63 23.70 9.63
N VAL A 528 -19.61 23.93 8.81
CA VAL A 528 -18.23 24.29 9.23
C VAL A 528 -17.93 25.68 8.71
N VAL A 529 -17.40 26.57 9.56
CA VAL A 529 -17.20 27.98 9.28
C VAL A 529 -15.76 28.39 9.65
N PHE A 530 -15.02 28.97 8.70
CA PHE A 530 -13.70 29.58 8.91
C PHE A 530 -13.86 31.09 9.06
N GLY A 531 -13.50 31.64 10.23
CA GLY A 531 -13.86 33.03 10.53
C GLY A 531 -15.38 33.23 10.43
N ASP A 532 -15.84 34.01 9.44
CA ASP A 532 -17.26 34.23 9.13
C ASP A 532 -17.69 33.54 7.81
N ALA A 533 -16.80 32.82 7.15
CA ALA A 533 -17.05 32.20 5.83
C ALA A 533 -17.47 30.73 5.96
N PRO A 534 -18.67 30.33 5.47
CA PRO A 534 -19.07 28.93 5.41
C PRO A 534 -18.13 28.14 4.48
N ALA A 535 -17.65 26.97 4.96
CA ALA A 535 -16.73 26.11 4.22
C ALA A 535 -17.32 24.72 3.89
N GLY A 536 -18.63 24.55 4.05
CA GLY A 536 -19.34 23.30 3.78
C GLY A 536 -19.89 22.65 5.05
N GLN A 537 -20.10 21.34 5.04
CA GLN A 537 -20.74 20.60 6.12
C GLN A 537 -20.01 19.30 6.45
N ALA A 538 -19.73 19.05 7.72
CA ALA A 538 -19.44 17.71 8.26
C ALA A 538 -20.72 16.85 8.21
N ARG A 539 -20.58 15.55 7.89
CA ARG A 539 -21.73 14.67 7.61
C ARG A 539 -21.78 13.39 8.43
N ILE A 540 -20.64 12.94 8.94
CA ILE A 540 -20.48 11.65 9.60
C ILE A 540 -20.12 11.84 11.06
N TRP A 541 -19.16 12.74 11.36
CA TRP A 541 -18.48 12.84 12.63
C TRP A 541 -18.21 14.28 13.05
N ALA A 542 -18.40 14.55 14.32
CA ALA A 542 -17.95 15.77 14.98
C ALA A 542 -17.53 15.44 16.43
N GLU A 543 -16.78 16.34 17.03
CA GLU A 543 -16.30 16.24 18.41
C GLU A 543 -16.61 17.51 19.17
N ASP A 544 -17.08 17.36 20.42
CA ASP A 544 -17.30 18.49 21.31
C ASP A 544 -15.99 18.92 21.97
N LEU A 545 -15.36 19.95 21.41
CA LEU A 545 -14.02 20.42 21.78
C LEU A 545 -14.05 21.71 22.58
N ALA A 546 -13.05 21.87 23.45
CA ALA A 546 -12.72 23.13 24.14
C ALA A 546 -11.22 23.36 24.09
N LEU A 547 -10.77 24.63 24.10
CA LEU A 547 -9.37 24.96 24.21
C LEU A 547 -8.85 24.71 25.64
N ASN A 548 -7.66 24.11 25.75
CA ASN A 548 -6.98 23.88 27.04
C ASN A 548 -5.64 24.61 27.16
N SER A 549 -5.24 25.38 26.13
CA SER A 549 -3.97 26.10 26.06
C SER A 549 -4.18 27.57 25.69
N GLY A 550 -3.37 28.46 26.26
CA GLY A 550 -3.36 29.88 25.91
C GLY A 550 -2.67 30.18 24.56
N THR A 551 -2.01 29.20 23.95
CA THR A 551 -1.40 29.28 22.61
C THR A 551 -2.28 28.65 21.53
N ALA A 552 -3.41 28.05 21.93
CA ALA A 552 -4.37 27.45 21.02
C ALA A 552 -5.35 28.50 20.48
N GLU A 553 -5.68 28.40 19.20
CA GLU A 553 -6.63 29.28 18.51
C GLU A 553 -7.64 28.44 17.70
N VAL A 554 -8.88 28.93 17.63
CA VAL A 554 -9.91 28.31 16.82
C VAL A 554 -9.75 28.76 15.38
N VAL A 555 -9.45 27.82 14.48
CA VAL A 555 -9.32 28.05 13.03
C VAL A 555 -10.68 27.94 12.35
N ALA A 556 -11.50 26.97 12.76
CA ALA A 556 -12.87 26.80 12.28
C ALA A 556 -13.78 26.38 13.44
N HIS A 557 -15.06 26.75 13.34
CA HIS A 557 -16.10 26.39 14.30
C HIS A 557 -17.30 25.75 13.61
N PHE A 558 -18.15 25.07 14.39
CA PHE A 558 -19.42 24.54 13.88
C PHE A 558 -20.46 25.66 13.74
N GLY A 559 -21.13 25.70 12.59
CA GLY A 559 -22.12 26.72 12.22
C GLY A 559 -23.56 26.31 12.44
N GLY A 560 -23.87 25.45 13.43
CA GLY A 560 -25.22 25.04 13.75
C GLY A 560 -25.32 23.77 14.60
N GLY A 561 -26.55 23.37 14.92
CA GLY A 561 -26.85 22.21 15.74
C GLY A 561 -26.40 22.37 17.20
N ARG A 562 -26.23 21.26 17.90
CA ARG A 562 -25.85 21.29 19.35
C ARG A 562 -24.40 21.77 19.57
N LEU A 563 -23.57 21.76 18.53
CA LEU A 563 -22.17 22.19 18.59
C LEU A 563 -21.96 23.62 18.05
N GLU A 564 -23.03 24.39 17.81
CA GLU A 564 -22.92 25.75 17.29
C GLU A 564 -21.92 26.60 18.09
N GLY A 565 -20.94 27.20 17.39
CA GLY A 565 -19.88 27.99 17.99
C GLY A 565 -18.73 27.19 18.65
N ARG A 566 -18.87 25.87 18.80
CA ARG A 566 -17.78 25.01 19.32
C ARG A 566 -16.67 24.86 18.27
N PRO A 567 -15.39 24.70 18.67
CA PRO A 567 -14.28 24.48 17.76
C PRO A 567 -14.48 23.22 16.90
N ALA A 568 -14.28 23.36 15.58
CA ALA A 568 -14.21 22.25 14.64
C ALA A 568 -12.75 21.98 14.21
N VAL A 569 -11.93 23.05 14.15
CA VAL A 569 -10.49 22.96 13.89
C VAL A 569 -9.76 23.88 14.84
N VAL A 570 -8.74 23.37 15.52
CA VAL A 570 -7.89 24.14 16.44
C VAL A 570 -6.44 24.05 15.97
N ARG A 571 -5.73 25.19 15.99
CA ARG A 571 -4.28 25.28 15.80
C ARG A 571 -3.62 25.61 17.13
N ASN A 572 -2.52 24.95 17.44
CA ASN A 572 -1.74 25.23 18.64
C ASN A 572 -0.25 25.40 18.31
N GLN A 573 0.42 26.33 19.00
CA GLN A 573 1.87 26.48 18.91
C GLN A 573 2.54 25.74 20.07
N THR A 574 3.46 24.83 19.76
CA THR A 574 4.25 24.10 20.76
C THR A 574 5.73 24.15 20.40
N GLY A 575 6.53 24.88 21.18
CA GLY A 575 7.93 25.12 20.88
C GLY A 575 8.09 25.94 19.60
N ALA A 576 8.85 25.42 18.63
CA ALA A 576 9.10 26.09 17.34
C ALA A 576 8.11 25.67 16.24
N GLY A 577 7.25 24.68 16.47
CA GLY A 577 6.32 24.14 15.49
C GLY A 577 4.85 24.40 15.82
N HIS A 578 3.96 23.95 14.94
CA HIS A 578 2.52 24.07 15.09
C HIS A 578 1.85 22.71 14.91
N SER A 579 0.73 22.54 15.59
CA SER A 579 -0.17 21.41 15.41
C SER A 579 -1.58 21.88 15.08
N TRP A 580 -2.31 21.12 14.28
CA TRP A 580 -3.72 21.30 14.00
C TRP A 580 -4.46 20.07 14.46
N TYR A 581 -5.58 20.24 15.16
CA TYR A 581 -6.53 19.19 15.45
C TYR A 581 -7.82 19.43 14.71
N VAL A 582 -8.24 18.44 13.94
CA VAL A 582 -9.47 18.45 13.16
C VAL A 582 -10.49 17.54 13.85
N GLY A 583 -11.49 18.11 14.50
CA GLY A 583 -12.50 17.38 15.27
C GLY A 583 -13.75 17.02 14.46
N ALA A 584 -13.64 16.84 13.15
CA ALA A 584 -14.76 16.48 12.28
C ALA A 584 -14.31 15.80 10.98
N ASP A 585 -15.23 15.09 10.31
CA ASP A 585 -15.09 14.73 8.91
C ASP A 585 -15.30 15.99 8.04
N LEU A 586 -14.22 16.75 7.82
CA LEU A 586 -14.31 18.01 7.09
C LEU A 586 -14.73 17.80 5.62
N PRO A 587 -15.56 18.70 5.07
CA PRO A 587 -15.78 18.71 3.64
C PRO A 587 -14.48 19.08 2.90
N PRO A 588 -14.28 18.65 1.62
CA PRO A 588 -13.02 18.80 0.88
C PRO A 588 -12.44 20.21 0.93
N LEU A 589 -13.21 21.25 0.64
CA LEU A 589 -12.74 22.64 0.65
C LEU A 589 -12.25 23.10 2.03
N ALA A 590 -12.89 22.64 3.12
CA ALA A 590 -12.46 22.96 4.46
C ALA A 590 -11.13 22.28 4.81
N LEU A 591 -10.97 21.02 4.41
CA LEU A 591 -9.74 20.27 4.64
C LEU A 591 -8.59 20.84 3.80
N GLU A 592 -8.84 21.24 2.55
CA GLU A 592 -7.87 21.96 1.72
C GLU A 592 -7.34 23.22 2.39
N GLN A 593 -8.21 24.01 3.04
CA GLN A 593 -7.79 25.22 3.76
C GLN A 593 -6.87 24.88 4.95
N VAL A 594 -7.18 23.82 5.72
CA VAL A 594 -6.33 23.37 6.84
C VAL A 594 -4.96 22.90 6.32
N VAL A 595 -4.95 22.10 5.26
CA VAL A 595 -3.70 21.60 4.66
C VAL A 595 -2.88 22.74 4.06
N ALA A 596 -3.52 23.72 3.42
CA ALA A 596 -2.83 24.90 2.86
C ALA A 596 -2.17 25.74 3.95
N ASP A 597 -2.86 26.01 5.08
CA ASP A 597 -2.30 26.71 6.24
C ASP A 597 -1.09 25.97 6.83
N ALA A 598 -1.20 24.63 6.91
CA ALA A 598 -0.11 23.80 7.39
C ALA A 598 1.09 23.78 6.43
N LEU A 599 0.87 23.75 5.12
CA LEU A 599 1.92 23.83 4.08
C LEU A 599 2.65 25.19 4.12
N GLU A 600 1.89 26.28 4.25
CA GLU A 600 2.45 27.63 4.39
C GLU A 600 3.32 27.73 5.64
N SER A 601 2.79 27.28 6.78
CA SER A 601 3.53 27.25 8.06
C SER A 601 4.81 26.41 7.97
N ALA A 602 4.79 25.29 7.24
CA ALA A 602 5.94 24.42 7.02
C ALA A 602 6.93 24.93 5.96
N GLY A 603 6.65 26.08 5.32
CA GLY A 603 7.47 26.63 4.24
C GLY A 603 7.60 25.68 3.05
N ILE A 604 6.52 24.93 2.73
CA ILE A 604 6.46 24.03 1.58
C ILE A 604 5.85 24.78 0.40
N ALA A 605 6.66 24.97 -0.64
CA ALA A 605 6.20 25.62 -1.86
C ALA A 605 5.57 24.61 -2.81
N TYR A 606 4.50 25.00 -3.51
CA TYR A 606 3.90 24.23 -4.58
C TYR A 606 4.91 24.05 -5.73
N PRO A 607 5.00 22.82 -6.31
CA PRO A 607 5.94 22.56 -7.42
C PRO A 607 5.58 23.28 -8.70
N LEU A 608 4.29 23.47 -8.98
CA LEU A 608 3.77 24.05 -10.21
C LEU A 608 3.34 25.51 -10.06
N ALA A 609 3.22 26.22 -11.17
CA ALA A 609 2.83 27.64 -11.18
C ALA A 609 1.31 27.84 -10.98
N ALA A 610 0.51 26.86 -11.33
CA ALA A 610 -0.95 26.86 -11.19
C ALA A 610 -1.40 25.52 -10.61
N PRO A 611 -2.58 25.46 -9.95
CA PRO A 611 -3.20 24.20 -9.55
C PRO A 611 -3.40 23.28 -10.74
N LEU A 612 -3.30 21.98 -10.50
CA LEU A 612 -3.57 20.97 -11.50
C LEU A 612 -5.09 20.92 -11.82
N PRO A 613 -5.45 20.70 -13.08
CA PRO A 613 -6.82 20.32 -13.42
C PRO A 613 -7.21 19.01 -12.71
N ASP A 614 -8.49 18.83 -12.48
CA ASP A 614 -9.03 17.55 -12.06
C ASP A 614 -8.58 16.45 -13.03
N GLN A 615 -8.33 15.22 -12.56
CA GLN A 615 -7.84 14.12 -13.38
C GLN A 615 -6.42 14.30 -13.95
N VAL A 616 -5.64 15.30 -13.51
CA VAL A 616 -4.22 15.43 -13.85
C VAL A 616 -3.38 15.14 -12.61
N GLU A 617 -2.41 14.26 -12.78
CA GLU A 617 -1.41 13.93 -11.79
C GLU A 617 -0.08 14.57 -12.15
N ALA A 618 0.66 15.03 -11.13
CA ALA A 618 2.05 15.43 -11.25
C ALA A 618 2.90 14.74 -10.18
N ALA A 619 4.06 14.23 -10.58
CA ALA A 619 5.03 13.66 -9.66
C ALA A 619 6.45 13.85 -10.17
N SER A 620 7.40 14.11 -9.27
CA SER A 620 8.80 14.36 -9.61
C SER A 620 9.69 13.18 -9.24
N ARG A 621 10.58 12.78 -10.17
CA ARG A 621 11.58 11.75 -9.93
C ARG A 621 12.85 12.00 -10.74
N GLY A 622 14.02 11.90 -10.12
CA GLY A 622 15.31 11.99 -10.81
C GLY A 622 15.52 13.29 -11.59
N GLY A 623 14.96 14.42 -11.12
CA GLY A 623 15.02 15.71 -11.80
C GLY A 623 14.10 15.83 -13.02
N HIS A 624 13.06 15.02 -13.07
CA HIS A 624 12.03 15.05 -14.10
C HIS A 624 10.65 15.09 -13.48
N LEU A 625 9.79 15.96 -14.02
CA LEU A 625 8.38 16.07 -13.68
C LEU A 625 7.57 15.21 -14.66
N PHE A 626 6.84 14.27 -14.11
CA PHE A 626 5.80 13.53 -14.82
C PHE A 626 4.50 14.31 -14.73
N LEU A 627 3.86 14.55 -15.86
CA LEU A 627 2.51 15.11 -15.97
C LEU A 627 1.65 14.07 -16.67
N ILE A 628 0.60 13.62 -16.00
CA ILE A 628 -0.23 12.49 -16.44
C ILE A 628 -1.69 12.93 -16.47
N ASN A 629 -2.34 12.77 -17.61
CA ASN A 629 -3.77 13.05 -17.79
C ASN A 629 -4.57 11.74 -17.74
N HIS A 630 -5.34 11.55 -16.68
CA HIS A 630 -6.21 10.38 -16.46
C HIS A 630 -7.60 10.54 -17.11
N SER A 631 -7.85 11.64 -17.82
CA SER A 631 -9.14 11.87 -18.48
C SER A 631 -9.11 11.59 -19.96
N GLY A 632 -10.29 11.29 -20.52
CA GLY A 632 -10.51 11.17 -21.97
C GLY A 632 -10.61 12.51 -22.70
N GLN A 633 -10.21 13.64 -22.08
CA GLN A 633 -10.23 14.97 -22.66
C GLN A 633 -8.83 15.61 -22.59
N PRO A 634 -8.46 16.48 -23.54
CA PRO A 634 -7.23 17.26 -23.42
C PRO A 634 -7.27 18.16 -22.17
N GLN A 635 -6.13 18.31 -21.49
CA GLN A 635 -6.00 19.11 -20.27
C GLN A 635 -4.88 20.13 -20.43
N GLU A 636 -5.17 21.38 -20.05
CA GLU A 636 -4.18 22.46 -20.03
C GLU A 636 -3.44 22.46 -18.67
N VAL A 637 -2.11 22.53 -18.70
CA VAL A 637 -1.26 22.54 -17.52
C VAL A 637 -0.23 23.67 -17.63
N GLU A 638 0.07 24.31 -16.49
CA GLU A 638 1.07 25.37 -16.39
C GLU A 638 2.21 24.94 -15.44
N PRO A 639 3.24 24.23 -15.91
CA PRO A 639 4.43 23.97 -15.10
C PRO A 639 5.11 25.26 -14.63
N GLY A 640 5.15 26.26 -15.52
CA GLY A 640 5.74 27.55 -15.23
C GLY A 640 7.17 27.74 -15.72
N TRP A 641 7.68 26.79 -16.48
CA TRP A 641 8.98 26.87 -17.18
C TRP A 641 8.91 26.12 -18.51
N ALA A 642 9.74 26.54 -19.45
CA ALA A 642 9.93 25.82 -20.70
C ALA A 642 10.83 24.59 -20.48
N SER A 643 10.50 23.47 -21.09
CA SER A 643 11.23 22.21 -20.92
C SER A 643 11.19 21.36 -22.19
N VAL A 644 11.94 20.24 -22.15
CA VAL A 644 11.96 19.22 -23.19
C VAL A 644 11.39 17.94 -22.62
N ASP A 645 10.46 17.34 -23.36
CA ASP A 645 9.94 16.02 -23.03
C ASP A 645 10.98 14.93 -23.29
N LEU A 646 11.28 14.15 -22.28
CA LEU A 646 12.29 13.08 -22.33
C LEU A 646 11.91 11.95 -23.32
N LEU A 647 10.62 11.71 -23.50
CA LEU A 647 10.12 10.62 -24.36
C LEU A 647 10.22 10.94 -25.84
N THR A 648 9.90 12.17 -26.24
CA THR A 648 9.79 12.58 -27.64
C THR A 648 10.92 13.51 -28.10
N GLY A 649 11.64 14.13 -27.15
CA GLY A 649 12.57 15.23 -27.43
C GLY A 649 11.88 16.54 -27.83
N GLY A 650 10.56 16.60 -27.73
CA GLY A 650 9.75 17.79 -28.05
C GLY A 650 9.94 18.90 -27.04
N ALA A 651 10.06 20.17 -27.53
CA ALA A 651 10.10 21.34 -26.67
C ALA A 651 8.71 21.80 -26.28
N HIS A 652 8.51 22.12 -25.00
CA HIS A 652 7.26 22.61 -24.43
C HIS A 652 7.50 23.96 -23.73
N GLY A 653 6.50 24.86 -23.84
CA GLY A 653 6.52 26.16 -23.15
C GLY A 653 6.09 26.07 -21.68
N GLU A 654 5.91 27.24 -21.06
CA GLU A 654 5.40 27.37 -19.68
C GLU A 654 3.96 26.88 -19.52
N ARG A 655 3.20 26.83 -20.61
CA ARG A 655 1.86 26.23 -20.74
C ARG A 655 1.90 25.15 -21.80
N LEU A 656 1.19 24.06 -21.54
CA LEU A 656 1.14 22.93 -22.44
C LEU A 656 -0.21 22.22 -22.36
N THR A 657 -0.55 21.47 -23.39
CA THR A 657 -1.74 20.63 -23.45
C THR A 657 -1.32 19.16 -23.34
N LEU A 658 -1.88 18.45 -22.38
CA LEU A 658 -1.79 17.00 -22.27
C LEU A 658 -2.89 16.36 -23.12
N PRO A 659 -2.58 15.43 -24.02
CA PRO A 659 -3.61 14.71 -24.75
C PRO A 659 -4.44 13.79 -23.83
N PRO A 660 -5.61 13.32 -24.26
CA PRO A 660 -6.40 12.32 -23.54
C PRO A 660 -5.55 11.08 -23.21
N PHE A 661 -5.59 10.62 -21.94
CA PHE A 661 -4.79 9.49 -21.46
C PHE A 661 -3.30 9.58 -21.84
N GLY A 662 -2.78 10.79 -21.84
CA GLY A 662 -1.42 11.09 -22.25
C GLY A 662 -0.53 11.49 -21.08
N ALA A 663 0.78 11.37 -21.29
CA ALA A 663 1.78 11.78 -20.30
C ALA A 663 2.99 12.44 -20.96
N LEU A 664 3.60 13.38 -20.24
CA LEU A 664 4.89 14.00 -20.56
C LEU A 664 5.88 13.79 -19.39
N VAL A 665 7.14 13.65 -19.73
CA VAL A 665 8.23 13.55 -18.74
C VAL A 665 9.19 14.70 -18.99
N LEU A 666 9.00 15.78 -18.26
CA LEU A 666 9.69 17.05 -18.48
C LEU A 666 10.94 17.16 -17.59
N LYS A 667 12.04 17.65 -18.14
CA LYS A 667 13.21 17.97 -17.32
C LYS A 667 12.91 19.16 -16.40
N GLU A 668 13.16 18.99 -15.11
CA GLU A 668 13.00 20.06 -14.13
C GLU A 668 14.16 21.07 -14.18
N PRO A 669 13.89 22.37 -13.95
CA PRO A 669 14.95 23.36 -13.73
C PRO A 669 15.76 23.02 -12.48
N ALA A 670 17.01 23.47 -12.43
CA ALA A 670 17.79 23.34 -11.20
C ALA A 670 17.09 24.06 -10.02
N PRO A 671 17.21 23.55 -8.76
CA PRO A 671 16.50 24.10 -7.59
C PRO A 671 16.68 25.62 -7.40
N GLN A 672 17.84 26.15 -7.76
CA GLN A 672 18.14 27.60 -7.73
C GLN A 672 17.35 28.39 -8.77
N GLU A 673 17.13 27.83 -9.95
CA GLU A 673 16.35 28.44 -11.04
C GLU A 673 14.87 28.46 -10.69
N LEU A 674 14.33 27.36 -10.12
CA LEU A 674 12.95 27.27 -9.60
C LEU A 674 12.68 28.33 -8.51
N SER A 675 13.63 28.57 -7.61
CA SER A 675 13.51 29.60 -6.57
C SER A 675 13.45 31.01 -7.18
N ASN A 676 14.23 31.27 -8.22
CA ASN A 676 14.25 32.56 -8.91
C ASN A 676 12.96 32.81 -9.71
N LEU A 677 12.44 31.81 -10.39
CA LEU A 677 11.16 31.88 -11.13
C LEU A 677 9.99 32.22 -10.19
N LYS A 678 9.96 31.64 -8.98
CA LYS A 678 8.95 31.91 -7.94
C LYS A 678 9.06 33.32 -7.36
N ASN A 679 10.26 33.79 -7.07
CA ASN A 679 10.52 35.14 -6.53
C ASN A 679 10.20 36.30 -7.52
N HIS A 680 10.30 36.07 -8.81
CA HIS A 680 9.90 37.05 -9.82
C HIS A 680 8.36 37.20 -9.93
N ARG A 681 7.58 36.19 -9.63
CA ARG A 681 6.11 36.20 -9.71
C ARG A 681 5.44 36.84 -8.49
N THR A 682 5.98 36.64 -7.29
CA THR A 682 5.49 37.35 -6.08
C THR A 682 5.75 38.85 -6.10
N ARG A 683 6.65 39.36 -6.94
CA ARG A 683 6.91 40.77 -7.14
C ARG A 683 6.05 41.43 -8.24
N GLY A 684 5.34 40.65 -9.05
CA GLY A 684 4.52 41.15 -10.15
C GLY A 684 3.03 41.30 -9.84
N THR A 685 2.59 40.95 -8.64
CA THR A 685 1.18 41.03 -8.18
C THR A 685 1.00 41.97 -6.98
N ALA A 686 1.94 42.95 -6.78
CA ALA A 686 1.82 44.02 -5.78
C ALA A 686 1.38 45.34 -6.45
#